data_fe283a25bc6402d2edbcc2214083a638
#
_entry.id   fe283a25bc6402d2edbcc2214083a638
#
_cell.length_a   1.000
_cell.length_b   1.000
_cell.length_c   1.000
_cell.angle_alpha   90.00
_cell.angle_beta   90.00
_cell.angle_gamma   90.00
#
_symmetry.space_group_name_H-M   'P 1'
#
loop_
_entity.id
_entity.type
_entity.pdbx_description
1 polymer ?
#
loop_
_entity_poly.entity_id
_entity_poly.type
_entity_poly.pdbx_seq_one_letter_code
_entity_poly.pdbx_strand_id
1 'polypeptide(L)'
;MSTAPQNSDIVISKSDGSTNKIGLTLYKDNNSVPGGWKTEHVSPAPPRQVSDSANYQQQSPDIGLVLDQDTWHRGFGAATITRFGTATEANRARARYGYSENVLSMFRGELVLGYQQDETDILISNGRFEKLNSNSEYDLTDWTAVNATIASSSTYAKSGNRGVTVTATSAGGYIEQTITFNDTFQSKKMFAHCYLRRVSGSGNAKIQLVDSAGTASSSAITNASAFTFASAERTVDGSATSLKVRILLSADEDVFALDDVAVFPEGGADWTQPQEFEDNIYVGCSRGIYKWDDTNEKWNIVYLDDSHSITDLESFDGNLYAARGESETYIYSADGTTWQNPSNISSGNGRYVKFFAKGRNASGDLALFKTRANQVAVATVPTDANNFATEIQCGDSDRDITNLFSANDLIYVGREDGLFQFDRSSAKFLDLQPEANLFPDDSNFKSAMGRGGSIFAAGGDQAFFKISFGSFSGSYLYEDRSYLFKAPAYRGFGGRVTAMTQDRNNLFVALADDLESESAGFPYTFPFSFAGANISKTVKLLSVRTQQEEPGSRPEDVAHTIASFEVSEIESMGKFKGSERMSLFVLGNNINDDSADSDNNREPRSFRLRMPIRNENPSLNSITEHPLTGNFYTPYINFNYPDVNKAAVKLTVNGLNLDSSKFVTVFYKTDDTTDDDTTGWTTFGSTGKFTSSVQTVTADISTITNFDRIRFKLVFTTDDTGVSPRINALVFHAAWNPIDYRKWTAVVKVSDKRSMLLRRVRSTQVKTSVMSDLETLRKEPFVLLQDPDGSSHYVNLRYTDSMISSRVYSTRNVAPDQSRLVTMTMTEVKTT
;
A
#
# COMPACT_ATOMS: atom_id res chain seq x y z
N MET A 1 -4.50 4.87 -62.17
CA MET A 1 -3.34 4.18 -61.54
C MET A 1 -2.10 4.68 -62.24
N SER A 2 -1.27 5.47 -61.57
CA SER A 2 0.02 5.87 -62.12
C SER A 2 0.96 4.70 -61.93
N THR A 3 1.25 3.93 -63.01
CA THR A 3 2.30 2.91 -63.01
C THR A 3 3.63 3.59 -62.71
N ALA A 4 4.36 3.08 -61.72
CA ALA A 4 5.73 3.54 -61.46
C ALA A 4 6.55 3.50 -62.74
N PRO A 5 7.34 4.54 -63.04
CA PRO A 5 8.17 4.52 -64.25
C PRO A 5 9.14 3.36 -64.14
N GLN A 6 9.07 2.46 -65.12
CA GLN A 6 10.07 1.42 -65.32
C GLN A 6 11.44 2.06 -65.44
N ASN A 7 12.43 1.68 -64.63
CA ASN A 7 13.81 2.15 -64.53
C ASN A 7 14.09 3.42 -63.67
N SER A 8 13.36 3.58 -62.57
CA SER A 8 13.79 4.51 -61.52
C SER A 8 14.68 3.77 -60.49
N ASP A 9 15.72 4.42 -59.97
CA ASP A 9 16.62 3.84 -58.98
C ASP A 9 15.95 3.82 -57.58
N ILE A 10 15.08 4.83 -57.30
CA ILE A 10 14.27 4.89 -56.06
C ILE A 10 12.84 5.35 -56.37
N VAL A 11 11.90 4.88 -55.58
CA VAL A 11 10.50 5.35 -55.66
C VAL A 11 10.07 5.88 -54.31
N ILE A 12 9.44 7.06 -54.32
CA ILE A 12 8.84 7.68 -53.11
C ILE A 12 7.35 7.84 -53.36
N SER A 13 6.53 7.44 -52.38
CA SER A 13 5.07 7.57 -52.49
C SER A 13 4.46 7.96 -51.12
N LYS A 14 3.21 8.34 -51.11
CA LYS A 14 2.47 8.44 -49.86
C LYS A 14 2.49 7.12 -49.09
N SER A 15 2.24 7.21 -47.78
CA SER A 15 2.29 6.06 -46.86
C SER A 15 1.37 4.89 -47.27
N ASP A 16 0.31 5.18 -48.03
CA ASP A 16 -0.61 4.17 -48.60
C ASP A 16 -0.03 3.40 -49.79
N GLY A 17 1.15 3.83 -50.31
CA GLY A 17 1.82 3.23 -51.45
C GLY A 17 1.09 3.39 -52.78
N SER A 18 -0.08 4.00 -52.83
CA SER A 18 -0.98 4.00 -53.98
C SER A 18 -1.01 5.30 -54.78
N THR A 19 -0.79 6.43 -54.09
CA THR A 19 -0.90 7.77 -54.68
C THR A 19 0.41 8.52 -54.68
N ASN A 20 0.56 9.47 -55.59
CA ASN A 20 1.73 10.38 -55.74
C ASN A 20 3.08 9.63 -55.79
N LYS A 21 3.19 8.59 -56.60
CA LYS A 21 4.44 7.88 -56.81
C LYS A 21 5.40 8.66 -57.69
N ILE A 22 6.62 8.93 -57.14
CA ILE A 22 7.69 9.56 -57.90
C ILE A 22 8.83 8.58 -58.04
N GLY A 23 9.16 8.24 -59.26
CA GLY A 23 10.40 7.50 -59.56
C GLY A 23 11.54 8.50 -59.84
N LEU A 24 12.66 8.30 -59.15
CA LEU A 24 13.81 9.20 -59.23
C LEU A 24 15.07 8.40 -59.64
N THR A 25 15.90 9.03 -60.49
CA THR A 25 17.17 8.47 -60.94
C THR A 25 18.30 9.16 -60.16
N LEU A 26 19.18 8.33 -59.58
CA LEU A 26 20.30 8.82 -58.78
C LEU A 26 21.33 9.52 -59.71
N TYR A 27 21.84 10.65 -59.20
CA TYR A 27 22.92 11.35 -59.89
C TYR A 27 24.24 10.55 -59.72
N LYS A 28 24.80 10.13 -60.85
CA LYS A 28 26.13 9.50 -60.89
C LYS A 28 27.12 10.49 -61.46
N ASP A 29 28.08 10.96 -60.65
CA ASP A 29 29.19 11.76 -61.09
C ASP A 29 30.22 10.84 -61.74
N ASN A 30 30.76 11.23 -62.91
CA ASN A 30 31.72 10.42 -63.65
C ASN A 30 33.12 10.37 -63.00
N ASN A 31 33.36 11.11 -61.92
CA ASN A 31 34.63 11.11 -61.22
C ASN A 31 34.47 10.46 -59.83
N SER A 32 34.70 9.16 -59.80
CA SER A 32 35.25 8.36 -58.67
C SER A 32 34.65 8.51 -57.27
N VAL A 33 33.46 9.10 -57.04
CA VAL A 33 32.76 9.01 -55.80
C VAL A 33 31.46 8.25 -56.07
N PRO A 34 31.07 7.23 -55.28
CA PRO A 34 29.75 6.64 -55.37
C PRO A 34 28.75 7.70 -54.84
N GLY A 35 28.51 8.71 -55.65
CA GLY A 35 27.72 9.83 -55.30
C GLY A 35 26.31 9.67 -55.82
N GLY A 36 25.37 9.54 -54.98
CA GLY A 36 23.93 9.51 -55.31
C GLY A 36 23.09 8.77 -54.31
N TRP A 37 23.66 7.79 -53.69
CA TRP A 37 22.96 7.00 -52.67
C TRP A 37 23.92 6.67 -51.54
N LYS A 38 23.58 7.02 -50.32
CA LYS A 38 24.31 6.69 -49.11
C LYS A 38 23.32 6.17 -48.07
N THR A 39 23.58 5.00 -47.53
CA THR A 39 22.87 4.46 -46.37
C THR A 39 23.76 4.63 -45.14
N GLU A 40 23.25 5.27 -44.12
CA GLU A 40 23.90 5.40 -42.84
C GLU A 40 23.03 4.69 -41.79
N HIS A 41 23.63 3.87 -40.96
CA HIS A 41 23.00 3.42 -39.73
C HIS A 41 23.18 4.52 -38.70
N VAL A 42 22.09 5.08 -38.21
CA VAL A 42 22.11 6.12 -37.20
C VAL A 42 21.53 5.54 -35.95
N SER A 43 22.37 5.30 -34.97
CA SER A 43 21.87 5.15 -33.62
C SER A 43 21.38 6.51 -33.17
N PRO A 44 20.15 6.66 -32.66
CA PRO A 44 19.71 7.93 -32.12
C PRO A 44 20.70 8.33 -31.04
N ALA A 45 21.36 9.45 -31.18
CA ALA A 45 22.11 10.02 -30.09
C ALA A 45 21.13 10.24 -28.93
N PRO A 46 21.47 9.83 -27.70
CA PRO A 46 20.60 10.09 -26.57
C PRO A 46 20.24 11.57 -26.58
N PRO A 47 18.96 11.91 -26.34
CA PRO A 47 18.56 13.31 -26.35
C PRO A 47 19.47 14.11 -25.45
N ARG A 48 20.12 15.15 -25.95
CA ARG A 48 20.97 16.01 -25.14
C ARG A 48 20.13 16.56 -24.01
N GLN A 49 20.44 16.18 -22.78
CA GLN A 49 19.94 16.88 -21.61
C GLN A 49 20.46 18.32 -21.69
N VAL A 50 19.59 19.25 -21.91
CA VAL A 50 19.87 20.67 -21.65
C VAL A 50 19.85 20.81 -20.12
N SER A 51 20.99 20.73 -19.47
CA SER A 51 21.10 21.00 -18.04
C SER A 51 21.44 22.47 -17.85
N ASP A 52 20.56 23.19 -17.16
CA ASP A 52 20.82 24.57 -16.73
C ASP A 52 21.75 24.67 -15.50
N SER A 53 22.40 23.61 -15.07
CA SER A 53 23.28 23.66 -13.92
C SER A 53 24.63 23.01 -14.19
N ALA A 54 25.68 23.79 -13.89
CA ALA A 54 27.10 23.52 -14.13
C ALA A 54 27.72 22.34 -13.36
N ASN A 55 26.92 21.50 -12.71
CA ASN A 55 27.40 20.43 -11.82
C ASN A 55 27.00 18.98 -12.22
N TYR A 56 26.48 18.80 -13.42
CA TYR A 56 26.33 17.43 -13.92
C TYR A 56 27.54 17.03 -14.73
N GLN A 57 28.29 16.05 -14.24
CA GLN A 57 29.29 15.36 -15.06
C GLN A 57 28.57 14.87 -16.33
N GLN A 58 29.04 15.35 -17.45
CA GLN A 58 28.61 14.96 -18.77
C GLN A 58 28.92 13.46 -18.92
N GLN A 59 27.90 12.59 -18.74
CA GLN A 59 28.09 11.18 -19.03
C GLN A 59 28.35 11.05 -20.54
N SER A 60 29.47 10.42 -20.88
CA SER A 60 29.81 10.11 -22.25
C SER A 60 28.67 9.30 -22.89
N PRO A 61 28.33 9.54 -24.16
CA PRO A 61 27.28 8.79 -24.84
C PRO A 61 27.53 7.26 -24.93
N ASP A 62 28.77 6.83 -24.64
CA ASP A 62 29.15 5.41 -24.63
C ASP A 62 28.97 4.73 -23.27
N ILE A 63 28.53 5.44 -22.25
CA ILE A 63 28.36 4.90 -20.90
C ILE A 63 26.88 4.56 -20.69
N GLY A 64 26.64 3.35 -20.21
CA GLY A 64 25.31 2.85 -19.89
C GLY A 64 24.52 3.74 -18.92
N LEU A 65 23.22 3.59 -18.91
CA LEU A 65 22.31 4.25 -17.99
C LEU A 65 22.54 3.73 -16.58
N VAL A 66 22.70 4.62 -15.61
CA VAL A 66 22.91 4.24 -14.21
C VAL A 66 21.85 4.92 -13.34
N LEU A 67 21.16 4.12 -12.54
CA LEU A 67 20.35 4.60 -11.44
C LEU A 67 21.01 4.17 -10.14
N ASP A 68 21.37 5.15 -9.33
CA ASP A 68 21.82 4.96 -7.96
C ASP A 68 20.69 5.43 -7.03
N GLN A 69 20.20 4.53 -6.18
CA GLN A 69 19.20 4.82 -5.18
C GLN A 69 19.75 4.41 -3.81
N ASP A 70 20.11 5.39 -3.00
CA ASP A 70 20.75 5.26 -1.69
C ASP A 70 19.88 5.80 -0.55
N THR A 71 18.66 6.23 -0.86
CA THR A 71 17.72 6.77 0.13
C THR A 71 16.28 6.62 -0.33
N TRP A 72 15.37 6.39 0.63
CA TRP A 72 13.93 6.16 0.39
C TRP A 72 13.05 6.95 1.35
N HIS A 73 13.63 7.90 2.07
CA HIS A 73 12.97 8.64 3.17
C HIS A 73 11.81 9.55 2.76
N ARG A 74 11.56 9.71 1.46
CA ARG A 74 10.47 10.57 0.94
C ARG A 74 9.13 9.87 0.77
N GLY A 75 9.01 8.68 1.29
CA GLY A 75 7.75 7.97 1.35
C GLY A 75 7.42 7.15 0.11
N PHE A 76 6.31 6.47 0.21
CA PHE A 76 5.81 5.55 -0.81
C PHE A 76 4.94 6.25 -1.87
N GLY A 77 4.45 5.46 -2.82
CA GLY A 77 3.47 5.88 -3.82
C GLY A 77 4.07 6.46 -5.10
N ALA A 78 5.36 6.27 -5.33
CA ALA A 78 5.94 6.62 -6.61
C ALA A 78 5.70 5.52 -7.65
N ALA A 79 4.93 5.82 -8.70
CA ALA A 79 4.68 4.87 -9.78
C ALA A 79 5.90 4.76 -10.71
N THR A 80 6.55 5.88 -11.01
CA THR A 80 7.71 5.93 -11.91
C THR A 80 8.72 6.95 -11.42
N ILE A 81 10.00 6.61 -11.46
CA ILE A 81 11.08 7.57 -11.29
C ILE A 81 11.29 8.31 -12.61
N THR A 82 10.85 9.55 -12.66
CA THR A 82 11.09 10.45 -13.78
C THR A 82 12.12 11.50 -13.40
N ARG A 83 12.99 11.85 -14.35
CA ARG A 83 14.00 12.90 -14.18
C ARG A 83 13.51 14.28 -14.60
N PHE A 84 12.25 14.45 -14.99
CA PHE A 84 11.74 15.74 -15.38
C PHE A 84 11.55 16.65 -14.16
N GLY A 85 12.16 17.82 -14.21
CA GLY A 85 12.11 18.81 -13.17
C GLY A 85 13.47 19.40 -12.83
N THR A 86 13.50 20.30 -11.87
CA THR A 86 14.74 20.85 -11.30
C THR A 86 15.57 19.74 -10.65
N ALA A 87 16.87 19.97 -10.44
CA ALA A 87 17.73 19.00 -9.75
C ALA A 87 17.15 18.57 -8.39
N THR A 88 16.47 19.46 -7.69
CA THR A 88 15.79 19.23 -6.44
C THR A 88 14.61 18.25 -6.62
N GLU A 89 13.78 18.42 -7.64
CA GLU A 89 12.64 17.51 -7.91
C GLU A 89 13.10 16.13 -8.37
N ALA A 90 14.16 16.05 -9.17
CA ALA A 90 14.75 14.78 -9.56
C ALA A 90 15.31 14.01 -8.36
N ASN A 91 15.99 14.70 -7.44
CA ASN A 91 16.45 14.08 -6.18
C ASN A 91 15.28 13.66 -5.29
N ARG A 92 14.22 14.44 -5.27
CA ARG A 92 12.96 14.10 -4.58
C ARG A 92 12.34 12.81 -5.10
N ALA A 93 12.26 12.64 -6.42
CA ALA A 93 11.71 11.44 -7.04
C ALA A 93 12.55 10.19 -6.73
N ARG A 94 13.89 10.32 -6.71
CA ARG A 94 14.80 9.22 -6.40
C ARG A 94 14.70 8.72 -4.96
N ALA A 95 14.35 9.59 -4.02
CA ALA A 95 14.20 9.23 -2.62
C ALA A 95 12.83 8.65 -2.26
N ARG A 96 11.96 8.38 -3.24
CA ARG A 96 10.67 7.72 -3.08
C ARG A 96 10.73 6.26 -3.51
N TYR A 97 9.78 5.48 -3.03
CA TYR A 97 9.64 4.07 -3.41
C TYR A 97 8.19 3.76 -3.83
N GLY A 98 7.99 2.59 -4.41
CA GLY A 98 6.68 2.11 -4.79
C GLY A 98 5.82 1.84 -3.57
N TYR A 99 6.08 0.71 -2.93
CA TYR A 99 5.52 0.41 -1.62
C TYR A 99 6.37 -0.64 -0.88
N SER A 100 6.05 -0.94 0.38
CA SER A 100 6.71 -2.02 1.09
C SER A 100 5.77 -2.73 2.06
N GLU A 101 6.10 -3.98 2.35
CA GLU A 101 5.45 -4.81 3.36
C GLU A 101 6.51 -5.29 4.34
N ASN A 102 6.35 -4.96 5.61
CA ASN A 102 7.30 -5.35 6.65
C ASN A 102 8.75 -4.91 6.38
N VAL A 103 8.96 -3.85 5.58
CA VAL A 103 10.26 -3.22 5.35
C VAL A 103 10.13 -1.73 5.59
N LEU A 104 10.95 -1.21 6.48
CA LEU A 104 11.02 0.20 6.82
C LEU A 104 12.01 0.93 5.93
N SER A 105 11.57 2.05 5.39
CA SER A 105 12.34 2.93 4.49
C SER A 105 12.46 4.36 5.03
N MET A 106 11.95 4.60 6.25
CA MET A 106 11.89 5.94 6.84
C MET A 106 13.22 6.45 7.37
N PHE A 107 14.22 5.59 7.47
CA PHE A 107 15.55 5.95 7.93
C PHE A 107 16.43 6.33 6.74
N ARG A 108 17.22 7.41 6.87
CA ARG A 108 18.09 7.85 5.79
C ARG A 108 19.14 6.79 5.48
N GLY A 109 19.23 6.42 4.21
CA GLY A 109 20.26 5.55 3.69
C GLY A 109 20.10 4.06 4.02
N GLU A 110 18.92 3.61 4.45
CA GLU A 110 18.73 2.17 4.72
C GLU A 110 17.29 1.69 4.48
N LEU A 111 17.21 0.44 4.01
CA LEU A 111 16.02 -0.40 4.08
C LEU A 111 16.31 -1.51 5.09
N VAL A 112 15.38 -1.73 6.01
CA VAL A 112 15.49 -2.74 7.07
C VAL A 112 14.15 -3.46 7.23
N LEU A 113 14.15 -4.69 7.71
CA LEU A 113 12.91 -5.35 8.13
C LEU A 113 12.20 -4.51 9.20
N GLY A 114 10.89 -4.51 9.16
CA GLY A 114 10.02 -3.79 10.07
C GLY A 114 10.05 -4.34 11.49
N TYR A 115 9.02 -3.99 12.24
CA TYR A 115 8.79 -4.52 13.57
C TYR A 115 8.04 -5.85 13.46
N GLN A 116 8.43 -6.81 14.29
CA GLN A 116 7.66 -8.05 14.41
C GLN A 116 6.25 -7.73 14.86
N GLN A 117 5.30 -8.37 14.22
CA GLN A 117 3.89 -8.29 14.54
C GLN A 117 3.56 -9.49 15.41
N ASP A 118 3.33 -9.25 16.70
CA ASP A 118 2.84 -10.29 17.57
C ASP A 118 1.33 -10.22 17.61
N GLU A 119 0.66 -11.18 17.09
CA GLU A 119 -0.77 -11.28 17.30
C GLU A 119 -1.02 -11.71 18.74
N THR A 120 -1.89 -10.96 19.45
CA THR A 120 -2.13 -11.14 20.86
C THR A 120 -3.42 -11.91 21.09
N ASP A 121 -3.39 -12.82 22.02
CA ASP A 121 -4.52 -13.67 22.34
C ASP A 121 -5.58 -12.92 23.18
N ILE A 122 -6.82 -13.38 23.05
CA ILE A 122 -7.95 -12.94 23.85
C ILE A 122 -8.44 -14.13 24.68
N LEU A 123 -8.41 -14.00 25.99
CA LEU A 123 -8.83 -15.01 27.00
C LEU A 123 -7.99 -16.27 27.04
N ILE A 124 -7.68 -16.89 25.93
CA ILE A 124 -6.79 -18.05 25.84
C ILE A 124 -5.35 -17.62 25.59
N SER A 125 -4.40 -18.51 25.76
CA SER A 125 -2.99 -18.24 25.45
C SER A 125 -2.56 -19.10 24.28
N ASN A 126 -1.79 -18.50 23.34
CA ASN A 126 -1.23 -19.21 22.22
C ASN A 126 -2.26 -19.99 21.38
N GLY A 127 -3.40 -19.38 21.07
CA GLY A 127 -4.44 -19.96 20.22
C GLY A 127 -4.00 -20.09 18.75
N ARG A 128 -2.97 -19.34 18.35
CA ARG A 128 -2.41 -19.34 16.99
C ARG A 128 -1.12 -20.12 16.86
N PHE A 129 -0.62 -20.66 17.97
CA PHE A 129 0.56 -21.53 18.01
C PHE A 129 1.86 -20.91 17.50
N GLU A 130 1.94 -19.59 17.51
CA GLU A 130 3.13 -18.81 17.06
C GLU A 130 4.08 -18.43 18.20
N LYS A 131 3.68 -18.63 19.45
CA LYS A 131 4.47 -18.27 20.64
C LYS A 131 5.75 -19.11 20.73
N LEU A 132 6.87 -18.42 20.94
CA LEU A 132 8.17 -19.06 21.16
C LEU A 132 8.51 -19.11 22.65
N ASN A 133 9.18 -20.19 23.08
CA ASN A 133 9.79 -20.26 24.38
C ASN A 133 11.16 -19.53 24.43
N SER A 134 11.81 -19.48 25.59
CA SER A 134 13.10 -18.83 25.75
C SER A 134 14.24 -19.43 24.92
N ASN A 135 14.04 -20.61 24.33
CA ASN A 135 14.99 -21.26 23.44
C ASN A 135 14.68 -21.05 21.95
N SER A 136 13.76 -20.16 21.63
CA SER A 136 13.26 -19.94 20.26
C SER A 136 12.59 -21.18 19.64
N GLU A 137 12.06 -22.09 20.48
CA GLU A 137 11.22 -23.19 20.05
C GLU A 137 9.75 -22.85 20.28
N TYR A 138 8.85 -23.41 19.48
CA TYR A 138 7.41 -23.14 19.61
C TYR A 138 6.87 -23.74 20.92
N ASP A 139 6.28 -22.86 21.74
CA ASP A 139 5.76 -23.19 23.07
C ASP A 139 4.32 -23.70 22.97
N LEU A 140 4.11 -24.94 23.35
CA LEU A 140 2.78 -25.57 23.39
C LEU A 140 2.33 -25.86 24.83
N THR A 141 3.05 -25.37 25.84
CA THR A 141 2.77 -25.64 27.26
C THR A 141 1.47 -25.05 27.77
N ASP A 142 0.92 -24.08 27.08
CA ASP A 142 -0.39 -23.48 27.40
C ASP A 142 -1.54 -24.47 27.15
N TRP A 143 -1.32 -25.53 26.38
CA TRP A 143 -2.31 -26.52 26.01
C TRP A 143 -2.10 -27.86 26.74
N THR A 144 -3.11 -28.32 27.44
CA THR A 144 -3.09 -29.63 28.13
C THR A 144 -3.63 -30.70 27.19
N ALA A 145 -2.84 -31.73 26.94
CA ALA A 145 -3.25 -32.90 26.15
C ALA A 145 -3.72 -34.04 27.06
N VAL A 146 -4.84 -34.62 26.70
CA VAL A 146 -5.42 -35.79 27.42
C VAL A 146 -5.72 -36.89 26.40
N ASN A 147 -5.10 -38.04 26.54
CA ASN A 147 -5.15 -39.11 25.54
C ASN A 147 -4.87 -38.62 24.11
N ALA A 148 -4.01 -37.64 24.00
CA ALA A 148 -3.59 -37.02 22.74
C ALA A 148 -2.16 -36.49 22.87
N THR A 149 -1.51 -36.21 21.74
CA THR A 149 -0.25 -35.50 21.66
C THR A 149 -0.41 -34.28 20.77
N ILE A 150 0.33 -33.22 21.05
CA ILE A 150 0.34 -31.99 20.25
C ILE A 150 1.76 -31.75 19.75
N ALA A 151 1.92 -31.37 18.48
CA ALA A 151 3.20 -31.06 17.88
C ALA A 151 3.06 -29.85 16.93
N SER A 152 4.04 -28.94 17.00
CA SER A 152 4.09 -27.80 16.08
C SER A 152 4.39 -28.23 14.64
N SER A 153 3.80 -27.55 13.67
CA SER A 153 3.95 -27.89 12.26
C SER A 153 3.97 -26.64 11.36
N SER A 154 5.01 -26.50 10.57
CA SER A 154 5.07 -25.48 9.52
C SER A 154 4.32 -25.87 8.23
N THR A 155 3.97 -27.14 8.09
CA THR A 155 3.22 -27.66 6.93
C THR A 155 1.73 -27.38 7.06
N TYR A 156 1.24 -27.25 8.28
CA TYR A 156 -0.17 -27.12 8.59
C TYR A 156 -0.44 -25.82 9.35
N ALA A 157 -0.07 -24.69 8.73
CA ALA A 157 -0.49 -23.37 9.15
C ALA A 157 -1.68 -22.92 8.29
N LYS A 158 -2.72 -22.41 8.90
CA LYS A 158 -3.84 -21.74 8.23
C LYS A 158 -3.50 -20.26 8.04
N SER A 159 -2.96 -19.64 9.09
CA SER A 159 -2.44 -18.28 9.12
C SER A 159 -1.02 -18.29 9.72
N GLY A 160 -0.29 -17.19 9.59
CA GLY A 160 1.06 -17.07 10.13
C GLY A 160 2.06 -18.09 9.56
N ASN A 161 2.98 -18.54 10.42
CA ASN A 161 4.07 -19.44 10.05
C ASN A 161 3.88 -20.88 10.54
N ARG A 162 3.02 -21.09 11.53
CA ARG A 162 2.83 -22.37 12.22
C ARG A 162 1.38 -22.63 12.56
N GLY A 163 1.05 -23.88 12.62
CA GLY A 163 -0.10 -24.44 13.27
C GLY A 163 0.35 -25.67 14.07
N VAL A 164 -0.55 -26.49 14.52
CA VAL A 164 -0.24 -27.72 15.26
C VAL A 164 -0.92 -28.94 14.64
N THR A 165 -0.33 -30.10 14.87
CA THR A 165 -0.99 -31.38 14.69
C THR A 165 -1.35 -31.95 16.04
N VAL A 166 -2.59 -32.38 16.19
CA VAL A 166 -3.10 -33.08 17.36
C VAL A 166 -3.33 -34.56 16.96
N THR A 167 -2.69 -35.48 17.67
CA THR A 167 -2.82 -36.91 17.41
C THR A 167 -3.50 -37.58 18.61
N ALA A 168 -4.61 -38.22 18.39
CA ALA A 168 -5.27 -39.01 19.44
C ALA A 168 -4.48 -40.29 19.73
N THR A 169 -4.23 -40.55 20.98
CA THR A 169 -3.62 -41.83 21.46
C THR A 169 -4.66 -42.82 21.98
N SER A 170 -5.92 -42.39 21.99
CA SER A 170 -7.09 -43.27 22.19
C SER A 170 -8.33 -42.52 21.67
N ALA A 171 -9.43 -43.24 21.40
CA ALA A 171 -10.68 -42.66 21.03
C ALA A 171 -11.17 -41.62 22.06
N GLY A 172 -11.55 -40.44 21.62
CA GLY A 172 -11.95 -39.33 22.49
C GLY A 172 -10.77 -38.56 23.10
N GLY A 173 -9.58 -38.70 22.55
CA GLY A 173 -8.40 -37.88 22.92
C GLY A 173 -8.65 -36.38 22.56
N TYR A 174 -8.12 -35.49 23.39
CA TYR A 174 -8.32 -34.06 23.21
C TYR A 174 -7.15 -33.21 23.72
N ILE A 175 -7.12 -31.99 23.26
CA ILE A 175 -6.34 -30.89 23.87
C ILE A 175 -7.30 -29.84 24.42
N GLU A 176 -6.95 -29.24 25.56
CA GLU A 176 -7.80 -28.21 26.18
C GLU A 176 -7.00 -27.10 26.83
N GLN A 177 -7.63 -25.95 26.94
CA GLN A 177 -7.17 -24.84 27.77
C GLN A 177 -8.29 -24.36 28.68
N THR A 178 -7.98 -23.99 29.92
CA THR A 178 -8.95 -23.55 30.93
C THR A 178 -8.87 -22.04 31.10
N ILE A 179 -10.00 -21.37 30.93
CA ILE A 179 -10.20 -19.95 31.22
C ILE A 179 -10.81 -19.88 32.62
N THR A 180 -10.05 -19.39 33.60
CA THR A 180 -10.55 -19.17 34.95
C THR A 180 -11.06 -17.76 35.08
N PHE A 181 -12.22 -17.59 35.67
CA PHE A 181 -12.85 -16.30 35.88
C PHE A 181 -13.62 -16.25 37.21
N ASN A 182 -13.91 -15.06 37.68
CA ASN A 182 -14.83 -14.85 38.79
C ASN A 182 -16.28 -14.88 38.22
N ASP A 183 -17.21 -14.15 38.76
CA ASP A 183 -18.61 -14.15 38.36
C ASP A 183 -18.87 -13.45 37.00
N THR A 184 -17.84 -12.94 36.35
CA THR A 184 -17.93 -12.08 35.15
C THR A 184 -18.56 -12.79 33.95
N PHE A 185 -18.30 -14.08 33.76
CA PHE A 185 -18.81 -14.85 32.62
C PHE A 185 -20.09 -15.65 32.91
N GLN A 186 -20.52 -15.68 34.16
CA GLN A 186 -21.69 -16.46 34.56
C GLN A 186 -22.93 -15.94 33.82
N SER A 187 -23.70 -16.85 33.27
CA SER A 187 -24.89 -16.60 32.46
C SER A 187 -24.62 -15.82 31.15
N LYS A 188 -23.36 -15.62 30.75
CA LYS A 188 -23.01 -14.96 29.50
C LYS A 188 -22.82 -15.98 28.39
N LYS A 189 -23.13 -15.55 27.16
CA LYS A 189 -22.90 -16.34 25.95
C LYS A 189 -21.48 -16.14 25.44
N MET A 190 -20.76 -17.25 25.28
CA MET A 190 -19.38 -17.27 24.77
C MET A 190 -19.30 -18.05 23.48
N PHE A 191 -18.42 -17.64 22.61
CA PHE A 191 -18.08 -18.28 21.35
C PHE A 191 -16.67 -18.81 21.38
N ALA A 192 -16.46 -19.93 20.71
CA ALA A 192 -15.15 -20.43 20.38
C ALA A 192 -15.12 -20.87 18.92
N HIS A 193 -14.03 -20.61 18.24
CA HIS A 193 -13.82 -21.14 16.89
C HIS A 193 -12.37 -21.58 16.68
N CYS A 194 -12.17 -22.36 15.62
CA CYS A 194 -10.84 -22.76 15.14
C CYS A 194 -10.94 -23.22 13.68
N TYR A 195 -9.80 -23.41 13.06
CA TYR A 195 -9.69 -24.10 11.78
C TYR A 195 -9.11 -25.51 11.96
N LEU A 196 -9.81 -26.49 11.43
CA LEU A 196 -9.47 -27.91 11.54
C LEU A 196 -9.32 -28.54 10.15
N ARG A 197 -8.31 -29.39 10.00
CA ARG A 197 -8.10 -30.21 8.81
C ARG A 197 -7.65 -31.62 9.21
N ARG A 198 -8.30 -32.66 8.70
CA ARG A 198 -7.85 -34.02 8.93
C ARG A 198 -6.56 -34.31 8.15
N VAL A 199 -5.52 -34.75 8.83
CA VAL A 199 -4.25 -35.15 8.23
C VAL A 199 -4.25 -36.64 7.93
N SER A 200 -4.69 -37.47 8.90
CA SER A 200 -4.82 -38.92 8.75
C SER A 200 -5.91 -39.46 9.66
N GLY A 201 -6.26 -40.72 9.47
CA GLY A 201 -7.31 -41.42 10.24
C GLY A 201 -8.70 -41.34 9.54
N SER A 202 -9.72 -41.88 10.20
CA SER A 202 -11.09 -41.99 9.66
C SER A 202 -12.15 -41.27 10.48
N GLY A 203 -11.77 -40.74 11.64
CA GLY A 203 -12.70 -40.06 12.55
C GLY A 203 -12.92 -38.57 12.20
N ASN A 204 -13.40 -37.86 13.18
CA ASN A 204 -13.70 -36.43 13.08
C ASN A 204 -13.15 -35.67 14.28
N ALA A 205 -13.02 -34.34 14.12
CA ALA A 205 -12.66 -33.44 15.20
C ALA A 205 -13.78 -32.41 15.43
N LYS A 206 -13.86 -31.87 16.65
CA LYS A 206 -14.80 -30.82 17.07
C LYS A 206 -14.12 -29.86 18.01
N ILE A 207 -14.48 -28.57 17.91
CA ILE A 207 -14.22 -27.62 18.99
C ILE A 207 -15.38 -27.69 19.98
N GLN A 208 -15.07 -27.58 21.27
CA GLN A 208 -16.05 -27.64 22.37
C GLN A 208 -15.81 -26.51 23.37
N LEU A 209 -16.91 -25.99 23.91
CA LEU A 209 -16.91 -25.17 25.13
C LEU A 209 -17.49 -26.01 26.25
N VAL A 210 -16.75 -26.14 27.37
CA VAL A 210 -17.09 -27.02 28.51
C VAL A 210 -17.09 -26.23 29.79
N ASP A 211 -18.15 -26.27 30.56
CA ASP A 211 -18.25 -25.71 31.90
C ASP A 211 -18.74 -26.76 32.90
N SER A 212 -19.06 -26.37 34.15
CA SER A 212 -19.54 -27.27 35.19
C SER A 212 -20.87 -27.97 34.89
N ALA A 213 -21.71 -27.37 34.04
CA ALA A 213 -23.07 -27.87 33.71
C ALA A 213 -23.11 -28.70 32.42
N GLY A 214 -22.08 -28.64 31.56
CA GLY A 214 -22.09 -29.45 30.33
C GLY A 214 -21.12 -28.98 29.24
N THR A 215 -21.41 -29.42 28.00
CA THR A 215 -20.58 -29.22 26.83
C THR A 215 -21.43 -28.76 25.64
N ALA A 216 -20.99 -27.74 24.96
CA ALA A 216 -21.43 -27.37 23.61
C ALA A 216 -20.32 -27.71 22.59
N SER A 217 -20.71 -28.17 21.41
CA SER A 217 -19.77 -28.66 20.39
C SER A 217 -20.11 -28.14 19.03
N SER A 218 -19.10 -27.90 18.21
CA SER A 218 -19.26 -27.65 16.77
C SER A 218 -19.81 -28.85 16.03
N SER A 219 -20.17 -28.68 14.77
CA SER A 219 -20.31 -29.77 13.81
C SER A 219 -19.01 -30.58 13.70
N ALA A 220 -19.11 -31.84 13.29
CA ALA A 220 -18.00 -32.73 13.12
C ALA A 220 -17.20 -32.38 11.85
N ILE A 221 -15.91 -32.13 11.96
CA ILE A 221 -15.02 -31.84 10.84
C ILE A 221 -14.33 -33.15 10.40
N THR A 222 -14.42 -33.43 9.09
CA THR A 222 -13.83 -34.64 8.45
C THR A 222 -13.00 -34.29 7.20
N ASN A 223 -12.90 -33.00 6.82
CA ASN A 223 -12.24 -32.58 5.61
C ASN A 223 -10.71 -32.82 5.70
N ALA A 224 -10.19 -33.53 4.69
CA ALA A 224 -8.75 -33.83 4.60
C ALA A 224 -8.00 -32.93 3.57
N SER A 225 -8.72 -32.23 2.70
CA SER A 225 -8.11 -31.46 1.62
C SER A 225 -7.79 -30.02 2.04
N ALA A 226 -8.61 -29.42 2.89
CA ALA A 226 -8.49 -28.03 3.31
C ALA A 226 -8.87 -27.82 4.77
N PHE A 227 -8.38 -26.74 5.37
CA PHE A 227 -8.90 -26.28 6.66
C PHE A 227 -10.37 -25.92 6.55
N THR A 228 -11.12 -26.30 7.55
CA THR A 228 -12.55 -26.02 7.67
C THR A 228 -12.80 -25.30 8.97
N PHE A 229 -13.56 -24.25 8.91
CA PHE A 229 -14.01 -23.49 10.07
C PHE A 229 -14.91 -24.35 10.97
N ALA A 230 -14.67 -24.32 12.27
CA ALA A 230 -15.47 -24.98 13.29
C ALA A 230 -15.77 -24.00 14.41
N SER A 231 -17.03 -23.86 14.80
CA SER A 231 -17.44 -22.97 15.89
C SER A 231 -18.38 -23.65 16.87
N ALA A 232 -18.27 -23.27 18.12
CA ALA A 232 -19.16 -23.69 19.21
C ALA A 232 -19.59 -22.46 20.01
N GLU A 233 -20.85 -22.44 20.45
CA GLU A 233 -21.38 -21.39 21.32
C GLU A 233 -21.93 -22.01 22.61
N ARG A 234 -21.82 -21.30 23.73
CA ARG A 234 -22.33 -21.73 25.01
C ARG A 234 -22.69 -20.57 25.91
N THR A 235 -23.87 -20.57 26.50
CA THR A 235 -24.17 -19.77 27.68
C THR A 235 -23.54 -20.44 28.88
N VAL A 236 -22.61 -19.78 29.53
CA VAL A 236 -21.86 -20.27 30.70
C VAL A 236 -22.82 -20.44 31.88
N ASP A 237 -22.69 -21.54 32.57
CA ASP A 237 -23.53 -21.81 33.77
C ASP A 237 -23.40 -20.74 34.84
N GLY A 238 -24.50 -20.36 35.47
CA GLY A 238 -24.54 -19.31 36.52
C GLY A 238 -23.76 -19.63 37.79
N SER A 239 -23.22 -20.83 37.93
CA SER A 239 -22.37 -21.25 39.03
C SER A 239 -20.95 -21.63 38.60
N ALA A 240 -20.65 -21.51 37.31
CA ALA A 240 -19.33 -21.90 36.79
C ALA A 240 -18.24 -20.90 37.23
N THR A 241 -17.08 -21.43 37.56
CA THR A 241 -15.86 -20.67 37.87
C THR A 241 -14.78 -20.78 36.80
N SER A 242 -15.05 -21.58 35.77
CA SER A 242 -14.18 -21.77 34.62
C SER A 242 -14.94 -22.22 33.38
N LEU A 243 -14.37 -21.88 32.24
CA LEU A 243 -14.77 -22.34 30.91
C LEU A 243 -13.57 -23.00 30.26
N LYS A 244 -13.75 -24.15 29.63
CA LYS A 244 -12.71 -24.84 28.90
C LYS A 244 -13.01 -24.78 27.42
N VAL A 245 -11.99 -24.42 26.63
CA VAL A 245 -12.00 -24.66 25.19
C VAL A 245 -11.28 -25.99 24.95
N ARG A 246 -11.88 -26.88 24.18
CA ARG A 246 -11.36 -28.22 23.93
C ARG A 246 -11.46 -28.58 22.46
N ILE A 247 -10.41 -29.21 21.92
CA ILE A 247 -10.43 -29.83 20.60
C ILE A 247 -10.45 -31.32 20.78
N LEU A 248 -11.60 -31.94 20.47
CA LEU A 248 -11.87 -33.36 20.66
C LEU A 248 -11.71 -34.12 19.35
N LEU A 249 -10.96 -35.25 19.38
CA LEU A 249 -10.81 -36.19 18.29
C LEU A 249 -11.62 -37.48 18.59
N SER A 250 -12.35 -37.98 17.58
CA SER A 250 -13.31 -39.05 17.81
C SER A 250 -12.74 -40.46 17.82
N ALA A 251 -11.64 -40.73 17.11
CA ALA A 251 -11.08 -42.04 16.96
C ALA A 251 -9.60 -42.09 17.38
N ASP A 252 -9.13 -43.25 17.72
CA ASP A 252 -7.73 -43.54 17.99
C ASP A 252 -6.88 -43.35 16.72
N GLU A 253 -5.65 -42.90 16.89
CA GLU A 253 -4.71 -42.60 15.81
C GLU A 253 -5.18 -41.54 14.79
N ASP A 254 -6.30 -40.86 15.05
CA ASP A 254 -6.69 -39.70 14.27
C ASP A 254 -5.68 -38.55 14.42
N VAL A 255 -5.28 -37.96 13.31
CA VAL A 255 -4.42 -36.78 13.29
C VAL A 255 -5.15 -35.62 12.60
N PHE A 256 -5.28 -34.53 13.34
CA PHE A 256 -5.84 -33.28 12.82
C PHE A 256 -4.84 -32.13 12.92
N ALA A 257 -4.74 -31.35 11.86
CA ALA A 257 -4.14 -30.05 11.89
C ALA A 257 -5.14 -29.04 12.48
N LEU A 258 -4.62 -28.16 13.33
CA LEU A 258 -5.38 -27.16 14.06
C LEU A 258 -4.66 -25.83 13.99
N ASP A 259 -5.42 -24.76 13.82
CA ASP A 259 -4.91 -23.39 13.86
C ASP A 259 -6.00 -22.38 14.19
N ASP A 260 -5.63 -21.16 14.54
CA ASP A 260 -6.52 -20.01 14.77
C ASP A 260 -7.64 -20.31 15.78
N VAL A 261 -7.28 -20.80 16.96
CA VAL A 261 -8.25 -21.00 18.04
C VAL A 261 -8.50 -19.65 18.72
N ALA A 262 -9.75 -19.25 18.83
CA ALA A 262 -10.16 -18.05 19.54
C ALA A 262 -11.38 -18.29 20.43
N VAL A 263 -11.47 -17.50 21.50
CA VAL A 263 -12.62 -17.50 22.43
C VAL A 263 -12.97 -16.07 22.78
N PHE A 264 -14.22 -15.70 22.63
CA PHE A 264 -14.69 -14.33 22.87
C PHE A 264 -16.19 -14.32 23.25
N PRO A 265 -16.70 -13.26 23.92
CA PRO A 265 -18.10 -13.13 24.23
C PRO A 265 -18.94 -12.68 23.03
N GLU A 266 -20.26 -12.90 23.11
CA GLU A 266 -21.22 -12.41 22.11
C GLU A 266 -21.18 -10.88 21.99
N GLY A 267 -21.40 -10.36 20.77
CA GLY A 267 -21.70 -8.96 20.52
C GLY A 267 -20.82 -8.23 19.51
N GLY A 268 -20.10 -8.97 18.66
CA GLY A 268 -19.27 -8.38 17.60
C GLY A 268 -17.86 -8.02 18.05
N ALA A 269 -17.13 -7.29 17.23
CA ALA A 269 -15.72 -7.04 17.43
C ALA A 269 -15.32 -5.55 17.34
N ASP A 270 -16.24 -4.66 17.71
CA ASP A 270 -15.96 -3.22 17.70
C ASP A 270 -15.02 -2.86 18.87
N TRP A 271 -13.83 -2.37 18.53
CA TRP A 271 -12.81 -2.00 19.49
C TRP A 271 -12.85 -0.50 19.81
N THR A 272 -12.78 -0.16 21.09
CA THR A 272 -12.59 1.23 21.52
C THR A 272 -11.12 1.62 21.42
N GLN A 273 -10.85 2.92 21.54
CA GLN A 273 -9.48 3.38 21.68
C GLN A 273 -8.88 2.89 22.99
N PRO A 274 -7.68 2.27 22.99
CA PRO A 274 -7.03 1.84 24.22
C PRO A 274 -6.72 3.01 25.15
N GLN A 275 -6.96 2.82 26.44
CA GLN A 275 -6.74 3.82 27.49
C GLN A 275 -5.74 3.31 28.52
N GLU A 276 -4.83 4.20 28.93
CA GLU A 276 -3.95 3.95 30.07
C GLU A 276 -4.62 4.44 31.35
N PHE A 277 -4.72 3.56 32.34
CA PHE A 277 -5.28 3.87 33.64
C PHE A 277 -4.52 3.08 34.71
N GLU A 278 -3.97 3.77 35.73
CA GLU A 278 -3.18 3.18 36.83
C GLU A 278 -2.10 2.19 36.34
N ASP A 279 -1.26 2.64 35.41
CA ASP A 279 -0.17 1.87 34.80
C ASP A 279 -0.61 0.59 34.07
N ASN A 280 -1.90 0.45 33.79
CA ASN A 280 -2.45 -0.65 33.01
C ASN A 280 -3.14 -0.13 31.75
N ILE A 281 -3.23 -0.99 30.74
CA ILE A 281 -3.88 -0.68 29.45
C ILE A 281 -5.23 -1.39 29.42
N TYR A 282 -6.27 -0.61 29.12
CA TYR A 282 -7.64 -1.08 29.00
C TYR A 282 -8.19 -0.80 27.60
N VAL A 283 -9.09 -1.67 27.14
CA VAL A 283 -9.81 -1.49 25.89
C VAL A 283 -11.20 -2.08 26.02
N GLY A 284 -12.17 -1.44 25.40
CA GLY A 284 -13.49 -2.05 25.15
C GLY A 284 -13.46 -2.83 23.87
N CYS A 285 -14.07 -3.99 23.86
CA CYS A 285 -14.35 -4.73 22.65
C CYS A 285 -15.69 -5.44 22.82
N SER A 286 -16.58 -5.27 21.86
CA SER A 286 -17.90 -5.88 21.99
C SER A 286 -18.57 -5.44 23.31
N ARG A 287 -19.02 -6.37 24.10
CA ARG A 287 -19.65 -6.15 25.42
C ARG A 287 -18.64 -6.18 26.57
N GLY A 288 -17.36 -6.39 26.29
CA GLY A 288 -16.32 -6.57 27.30
C GLY A 288 -15.41 -5.38 27.48
N ILE A 289 -14.87 -5.20 28.67
CA ILE A 289 -13.72 -4.38 28.96
C ILE A 289 -12.56 -5.30 29.28
N TYR A 290 -11.48 -5.11 28.57
CA TYR A 290 -10.30 -5.96 28.65
C TYR A 290 -9.14 -5.18 29.24
N LYS A 291 -8.32 -5.86 30.01
CA LYS A 291 -7.08 -5.38 30.57
C LYS A 291 -5.93 -6.17 29.96
N TRP A 292 -4.90 -5.47 29.53
CA TRP A 292 -3.68 -6.07 29.05
C TRP A 292 -2.90 -6.75 30.19
N ASP A 293 -2.50 -7.98 29.97
CA ASP A 293 -1.60 -8.75 30.82
C ASP A 293 -0.23 -8.85 30.14
N ASP A 294 0.72 -8.05 30.56
CA ASP A 294 2.07 -7.99 29.96
C ASP A 294 2.89 -9.25 30.23
N THR A 295 2.55 -10.03 31.26
CA THR A 295 3.25 -11.28 31.61
C THR A 295 2.86 -12.43 30.69
N ASN A 296 1.56 -12.54 30.41
CA ASN A 296 1.01 -13.59 29.56
C ASN A 296 0.76 -13.14 28.12
N GLU A 297 1.04 -11.87 27.82
CA GLU A 297 0.89 -11.23 26.49
C GLU A 297 -0.50 -11.43 25.88
N LYS A 298 -1.54 -11.25 26.71
CA LYS A 298 -2.94 -11.42 26.31
C LYS A 298 -3.88 -10.41 26.94
N TRP A 299 -5.07 -10.31 26.38
CA TRP A 299 -6.18 -9.53 26.91
C TRP A 299 -7.04 -10.37 27.87
N ASN A 300 -7.17 -9.94 29.11
CA ASN A 300 -8.06 -10.55 30.10
C ASN A 300 -9.32 -9.69 30.27
N ILE A 301 -10.51 -10.30 30.28
CA ILE A 301 -11.76 -9.58 30.56
C ILE A 301 -11.82 -9.22 32.05
N VAL A 302 -12.09 -7.95 32.32
CA VAL A 302 -12.32 -7.43 33.68
C VAL A 302 -13.78 -7.04 33.92
N TYR A 303 -14.54 -6.84 32.86
CA TYR A 303 -15.99 -6.56 32.90
C TYR A 303 -16.66 -7.09 31.65
N LEU A 304 -17.88 -7.62 31.77
CA LEU A 304 -18.69 -8.08 30.66
C LEU A 304 -20.14 -7.63 30.87
N ASP A 305 -20.64 -6.81 29.95
CA ASP A 305 -22.03 -6.34 29.95
C ASP A 305 -23.00 -7.42 29.51
N ASP A 306 -24.24 -7.33 29.98
CA ASP A 306 -25.30 -8.30 29.65
C ASP A 306 -25.84 -8.14 28.21
N SER A 307 -25.90 -6.89 27.76
CA SER A 307 -26.68 -6.57 26.55
C SER A 307 -26.15 -5.38 25.74
N HIS A 308 -25.19 -4.63 26.27
CA HIS A 308 -24.73 -3.39 25.64
C HIS A 308 -23.25 -3.44 25.29
N SER A 309 -22.91 -2.95 24.12
CA SER A 309 -21.53 -2.83 23.67
C SER A 309 -20.83 -1.68 24.38
N ILE A 310 -19.57 -1.87 24.72
CA ILE A 310 -18.69 -0.82 25.19
C ILE A 310 -18.25 0.00 23.96
N THR A 311 -18.67 1.25 23.92
CA THR A 311 -18.44 2.10 22.75
C THR A 311 -17.28 3.07 22.91
N ASP A 312 -16.87 3.35 24.15
CA ASP A 312 -15.72 4.20 24.43
C ASP A 312 -15.21 4.04 25.87
N LEU A 313 -13.95 4.36 26.09
CA LEU A 313 -13.29 4.41 27.38
C LEU A 313 -12.55 5.74 27.55
N GLU A 314 -12.66 6.37 28.73
CA GLU A 314 -11.87 7.56 29.03
C GLU A 314 -11.46 7.61 30.51
N SER A 315 -10.20 7.93 30.77
CA SER A 315 -9.68 8.11 32.12
C SER A 315 -9.84 9.55 32.56
N PHE A 316 -10.51 9.80 33.71
CA PHE A 316 -10.73 11.12 34.23
C PHE A 316 -10.83 11.14 35.76
N ASP A 317 -10.14 12.06 36.41
CA ASP A 317 -10.19 12.31 37.87
C ASP A 317 -10.08 11.02 38.72
N GLY A 318 -9.06 10.21 38.45
CA GLY A 318 -8.78 8.98 39.18
C GLY A 318 -9.78 7.83 38.92
N ASN A 319 -10.61 7.94 37.91
CA ASN A 319 -11.53 6.87 37.50
C ASN A 319 -11.42 6.59 36.03
N LEU A 320 -11.71 5.33 35.63
CA LEU A 320 -11.89 4.91 34.26
C LEU A 320 -13.39 4.81 33.96
N TYR A 321 -13.86 5.55 32.99
CA TYR A 321 -15.25 5.63 32.56
C TYR A 321 -15.44 4.79 31.29
N ALA A 322 -16.56 4.08 31.20
CA ALA A 322 -16.94 3.29 30.03
C ALA A 322 -18.33 3.67 29.52
N ALA A 323 -18.40 4.03 28.26
CA ALA A 323 -19.65 4.26 27.53
C ALA A 323 -20.27 2.94 27.08
N ARG A 324 -21.59 2.82 27.20
CA ARG A 324 -22.33 1.61 26.81
C ARG A 324 -23.36 1.86 25.71
N GLY A 325 -23.07 2.80 24.83
CA GLY A 325 -23.93 3.19 23.73
C GLY A 325 -25.11 4.07 24.12
N GLU A 326 -25.99 4.33 23.18
CA GLU A 326 -27.07 5.34 23.31
C GLU A 326 -28.27 4.86 24.13
N SER A 327 -28.30 3.63 24.56
CA SER A 327 -29.48 3.06 25.23
C SER A 327 -29.29 2.81 26.73
N GLU A 328 -28.07 2.96 27.26
CA GLU A 328 -27.77 2.57 28.64
C GLU A 328 -26.92 3.61 29.36
N THR A 329 -26.85 3.49 30.68
CA THR A 329 -26.05 4.34 31.54
C THR A 329 -24.57 3.97 31.43
N TYR A 330 -23.69 4.95 31.44
CA TYR A 330 -22.24 4.67 31.55
C TYR A 330 -21.91 4.05 32.91
N ILE A 331 -20.75 3.41 32.98
CA ILE A 331 -20.17 2.87 34.20
C ILE A 331 -18.79 3.50 34.46
N TYR A 332 -18.30 3.37 35.69
CA TYR A 332 -16.95 3.79 36.00
C TYR A 332 -16.30 2.85 37.04
N SER A 333 -14.99 2.88 37.08
CA SER A 333 -14.18 2.10 38.01
C SER A 333 -13.04 2.96 38.56
N ALA A 334 -12.77 2.87 39.87
CA ALA A 334 -11.64 3.50 40.49
C ALA A 334 -10.38 2.61 40.53
N ASP A 335 -10.52 1.31 40.25
CA ASP A 335 -9.43 0.31 40.28
C ASP A 335 -9.28 -0.46 38.95
N GLY A 336 -10.10 -0.12 37.94
CA GLY A 336 -10.12 -0.80 36.65
C GLY A 336 -10.72 -2.21 36.65
N THR A 337 -11.17 -2.70 37.80
CA THR A 337 -11.71 -4.07 37.97
C THR A 337 -13.12 -4.10 38.56
N THR A 338 -13.42 -3.19 39.49
CA THR A 338 -14.73 -3.08 40.13
C THR A 338 -15.53 -1.98 39.44
N TRP A 339 -16.54 -2.34 38.69
CA TRP A 339 -17.37 -1.40 37.92
C TRP A 339 -18.68 -1.07 38.60
N GLN A 340 -19.07 0.18 38.56
CA GLN A 340 -20.26 0.68 39.19
C GLN A 340 -20.98 1.74 38.36
N ASN A 341 -22.31 1.83 38.55
CA ASN A 341 -23.10 2.89 37.94
C ASN A 341 -22.88 4.22 38.66
N PRO A 342 -22.99 5.39 38.01
CA PRO A 342 -22.96 6.68 38.64
C PRO A 342 -24.16 6.83 39.62
N SER A 343 -24.00 7.69 40.61
CA SER A 343 -25.11 8.05 41.49
C SER A 343 -26.13 8.93 40.76
N ASN A 344 -27.34 9.03 41.31
CA ASN A 344 -28.40 9.97 40.91
C ASN A 344 -28.82 9.87 39.44
N ILE A 345 -28.90 8.64 38.90
CA ILE A 345 -29.36 8.40 37.54
C ILE A 345 -30.82 8.80 37.42
N SER A 346 -31.12 9.91 36.76
CA SER A 346 -32.48 10.32 36.39
C SER A 346 -32.73 9.98 34.91
N SER A 347 -33.98 9.95 34.51
CA SER A 347 -34.40 9.53 33.17
C SER A 347 -33.91 10.37 31.98
N GLY A 348 -33.20 11.48 32.28
CA GLY A 348 -32.69 12.42 31.27
C GLY A 348 -31.18 12.53 31.22
N ASN A 349 -30.50 12.55 32.35
CA ASN A 349 -29.13 13.11 32.39
C ASN A 349 -28.00 12.09 32.52
N GLY A 350 -28.25 10.87 32.97
CA GLY A 350 -27.22 9.81 33.14
C GLY A 350 -27.15 8.76 32.05
N ARG A 351 -28.13 8.73 31.18
CA ARG A 351 -28.27 7.73 30.14
C ARG A 351 -27.67 8.21 28.80
N TYR A 352 -27.37 7.26 27.91
CA TYR A 352 -27.02 7.54 26.53
C TYR A 352 -25.63 8.16 26.37
N VAL A 353 -24.60 7.34 26.40
CA VAL A 353 -23.23 7.78 26.15
C VAL A 353 -22.61 6.91 25.07
N LYS A 354 -22.24 7.53 23.96
CA LYS A 354 -21.51 6.88 22.88
C LYS A 354 -20.01 7.16 22.96
N PHE A 355 -19.64 8.40 23.27
CA PHE A 355 -18.25 8.84 23.35
C PHE A 355 -18.00 9.70 24.59
N PHE A 356 -16.77 9.63 25.08
CA PHE A 356 -16.21 10.51 26.08
C PHE A 356 -15.01 11.29 25.55
N ALA A 357 -14.79 12.48 26.11
CA ALA A 357 -13.51 13.17 25.98
C ALA A 357 -13.27 14.07 27.19
N LYS A 358 -12.03 14.21 27.60
CA LYS A 358 -11.63 15.15 28.67
C LYS A 358 -11.12 16.45 28.10
N GLY A 359 -11.53 17.56 28.68
CA GLY A 359 -11.11 18.89 28.27
C GLY A 359 -11.56 19.96 29.25
N ARG A 360 -11.46 21.23 28.85
CA ARG A 360 -11.86 22.33 29.70
C ARG A 360 -13.26 22.82 29.37
N ASN A 361 -14.09 22.99 30.42
CA ASN A 361 -15.42 23.56 30.32
C ASN A 361 -15.39 25.09 30.07
N ALA A 362 -16.56 25.74 30.02
CA ALA A 362 -16.67 27.18 29.81
C ALA A 362 -15.99 28.01 30.93
N SER A 363 -15.96 27.50 32.16
CA SER A 363 -15.26 28.13 33.26
C SER A 363 -13.75 27.92 33.27
N GLY A 364 -13.23 27.07 32.39
CA GLY A 364 -11.81 26.72 32.33
C GLY A 364 -11.40 25.54 33.20
N ASP A 365 -12.35 24.91 33.91
CA ASP A 365 -12.11 23.74 34.74
C ASP A 365 -11.97 22.49 33.89
N LEU A 366 -11.13 21.53 34.33
CA LEU A 366 -11.05 20.23 33.69
C LEU A 366 -12.36 19.47 33.90
N ALA A 367 -12.92 18.95 32.87
CA ALA A 367 -14.21 18.29 32.84
C ALA A 367 -14.25 17.11 31.87
N LEU A 368 -15.14 16.18 32.14
CA LEU A 368 -15.47 15.10 31.22
C LEU A 368 -16.67 15.52 30.37
N PHE A 369 -16.52 15.41 29.07
CA PHE A 369 -17.59 15.60 28.10
C PHE A 369 -18.12 14.24 27.67
N LYS A 370 -19.42 14.14 27.46
CA LYS A 370 -20.09 12.94 26.92
C LYS A 370 -21.04 13.32 25.81
N THR A 371 -21.21 12.42 24.84
CA THR A 371 -22.21 12.58 23.79
C THR A 371 -23.53 11.92 24.15
N ARG A 372 -24.63 12.48 23.63
CA ARG A 372 -25.96 11.90 23.63
C ARG A 372 -26.63 12.28 22.34
N ALA A 373 -26.86 11.31 21.44
CA ALA A 373 -27.31 11.59 20.07
C ALA A 373 -26.50 12.75 19.44
N ASN A 374 -27.14 13.88 19.16
CA ASN A 374 -26.52 15.08 18.59
C ASN A 374 -26.17 16.18 19.63
N GLN A 375 -26.16 15.83 20.89
CA GLN A 375 -25.84 16.73 22.00
C GLN A 375 -24.61 16.30 22.77
N VAL A 376 -23.98 17.25 23.41
CA VAL A 376 -22.82 17.02 24.28
C VAL A 376 -23.13 17.60 25.67
N ALA A 377 -22.92 16.83 26.72
CA ALA A 377 -23.03 17.26 28.09
C ALA A 377 -21.66 17.26 28.77
N VAL A 378 -21.47 18.10 29.77
CA VAL A 378 -20.21 18.29 30.46
C VAL A 378 -20.37 18.24 31.98
N ALA A 379 -19.45 17.54 32.66
CA ALA A 379 -19.42 17.43 34.11
C ALA A 379 -17.99 17.50 34.64
N THR A 380 -17.82 18.18 35.78
CA THR A 380 -16.55 18.21 36.55
C THR A 380 -16.47 17.08 37.59
N VAL A 381 -17.59 16.48 37.97
CA VAL A 381 -17.70 15.34 38.89
C VAL A 381 -18.63 14.30 38.29
N PRO A 382 -18.16 13.52 37.31
CA PRO A 382 -19.01 12.64 36.52
C PRO A 382 -19.45 11.35 37.25
N THR A 383 -18.96 11.08 38.45
CA THR A 383 -19.46 10.00 39.32
C THR A 383 -20.91 10.24 39.80
N ASP A 384 -21.42 11.46 39.68
CA ASP A 384 -22.82 11.79 39.84
C ASP A 384 -23.44 12.22 38.50
N ALA A 385 -24.39 11.45 38.02
CA ALA A 385 -25.01 11.64 36.71
C ALA A 385 -25.77 13.00 36.60
N ASN A 386 -26.24 13.57 37.72
CA ASN A 386 -26.89 14.89 37.69
C ASN A 386 -25.96 16.06 37.34
N ASN A 387 -24.65 15.85 37.43
CA ASN A 387 -23.69 16.87 37.03
C ASN A 387 -23.60 17.05 35.51
N PHE A 388 -24.14 16.12 34.72
CA PHE A 388 -24.33 16.29 33.27
C PHE A 388 -25.67 16.97 32.93
N ALA A 389 -26.11 17.93 33.73
CA ALA A 389 -27.44 18.54 33.64
C ALA A 389 -27.65 19.45 32.41
N THR A 390 -26.58 19.99 31.83
CA THR A 390 -26.66 20.89 30.68
C THR A 390 -26.21 20.18 29.41
N GLU A 391 -27.14 19.97 28.47
CA GLU A 391 -26.91 19.47 27.18
C GLU A 391 -26.74 20.62 26.18
N ILE A 392 -25.66 20.58 25.41
CA ILE A 392 -25.29 21.58 24.41
C ILE A 392 -25.53 20.96 23.04
N GLN A 393 -26.41 21.56 22.27
CA GLN A 393 -26.69 21.12 20.88
C GLN A 393 -25.44 21.31 20.04
N CYS A 394 -25.11 20.28 19.24
CA CYS A 394 -24.03 20.30 18.28
C CYS A 394 -24.61 20.11 16.88
N GLY A 395 -24.71 21.19 16.10
CA GLY A 395 -25.26 21.18 14.75
C GLY A 395 -26.74 20.79 14.67
N ASP A 396 -27.18 20.26 13.53
CA ASP A 396 -28.57 19.89 13.28
C ASP A 396 -28.98 18.59 13.98
N SER A 397 -30.29 18.44 14.27
CA SER A 397 -30.80 17.32 15.08
C SER A 397 -30.86 15.99 14.35
N ASP A 398 -30.73 15.98 13.04
CA ASP A 398 -30.90 14.83 12.18
C ASP A 398 -29.59 14.17 11.71
N ARG A 399 -28.46 14.57 12.33
CA ARG A 399 -27.14 14.05 12.05
C ARG A 399 -26.47 13.54 13.30
N ASP A 400 -25.87 12.36 13.22
CA ASP A 400 -25.24 11.71 14.36
C ASP A 400 -23.83 12.22 14.61
N ILE A 401 -23.40 12.13 15.88
CA ILE A 401 -22.02 12.31 16.30
C ILE A 401 -21.25 11.03 15.98
N THR A 402 -20.18 11.19 15.20
CA THR A 402 -19.31 10.08 14.79
C THR A 402 -18.09 9.94 15.69
N ASN A 403 -17.67 11.04 16.37
CA ASN A 403 -16.52 11.04 17.26
C ASN A 403 -16.55 12.23 18.23
N LEU A 404 -15.94 12.07 19.39
CA LEU A 404 -15.69 13.13 20.39
C LEU A 404 -14.23 13.01 20.83
N PHE A 405 -13.43 14.04 20.65
CA PHE A 405 -12.01 13.99 21.00
C PHE A 405 -11.47 15.33 21.48
N SER A 406 -10.36 15.29 22.19
CA SER A 406 -9.66 16.48 22.63
C SER A 406 -8.36 16.70 21.83
N ALA A 407 -8.09 17.97 21.54
CA ALA A 407 -6.84 18.39 20.94
C ALA A 407 -6.47 19.79 21.44
N ASN A 408 -5.23 19.98 21.89
CA ASN A 408 -4.73 21.28 22.40
C ASN A 408 -5.62 21.91 23.49
N ASP A 409 -6.09 21.12 24.43
CA ASP A 409 -7.05 21.50 25.50
C ASP A 409 -8.42 21.98 25.00
N LEU A 410 -8.75 21.76 23.77
CA LEU A 410 -10.06 22.04 23.19
C LEU A 410 -10.80 20.75 22.89
N ILE A 411 -12.12 20.80 22.95
CA ILE A 411 -12.99 19.67 22.58
C ILE A 411 -13.51 19.84 21.18
N TYR A 412 -13.48 18.74 20.43
CA TYR A 412 -13.98 18.65 19.08
C TYR A 412 -15.00 17.53 18.97
N VAL A 413 -16.00 17.75 18.13
CA VAL A 413 -17.04 16.79 17.77
C VAL A 413 -16.99 16.53 16.29
N GLY A 414 -16.72 15.30 15.91
CA GLY A 414 -16.93 14.81 14.56
C GLY A 414 -18.39 14.42 14.37
N ARG A 415 -18.95 14.78 13.25
CA ARG A 415 -20.32 14.41 12.84
C ARG A 415 -20.32 13.95 11.40
N GLU A 416 -21.43 13.31 11.01
CA GLU A 416 -21.63 12.91 9.60
C GLU A 416 -21.48 14.06 8.60
N ASP A 417 -21.79 15.29 9.01
CA ASP A 417 -21.82 16.48 8.16
C ASP A 417 -20.71 17.50 8.43
N GLY A 418 -19.87 17.30 9.44
CA GLY A 418 -18.81 18.26 9.74
C GLY A 418 -18.02 18.06 11.02
N LEU A 419 -17.10 18.98 11.26
CA LEU A 419 -16.29 19.05 12.46
C LEU A 419 -16.63 20.32 13.26
N PHE A 420 -16.91 20.15 14.53
CA PHE A 420 -17.31 21.22 15.45
C PHE A 420 -16.32 21.35 16.59
N GLN A 421 -16.12 22.57 17.08
CA GLN A 421 -15.26 22.88 18.22
C GLN A 421 -16.07 23.51 19.35
N PHE A 422 -15.82 23.10 20.57
CA PHE A 422 -16.39 23.75 21.73
C PHE A 422 -15.74 25.11 21.96
N ASP A 423 -16.52 26.18 21.83
CA ASP A 423 -16.11 27.54 22.20
C ASP A 423 -16.45 27.82 23.66
N ARG A 424 -15.41 27.94 24.49
CA ARG A 424 -15.55 28.17 25.91
C ARG A 424 -16.19 29.53 26.24
N SER A 425 -16.04 30.53 25.37
CA SER A 425 -16.55 31.87 25.59
C SER A 425 -18.07 31.96 25.47
N SER A 426 -18.64 31.23 24.54
CA SER A 426 -20.08 31.18 24.29
C SER A 426 -20.76 29.95 24.89
N ALA A 427 -20.00 28.98 25.40
CA ALA A 427 -20.46 27.64 25.80
C ALA A 427 -21.28 26.94 24.72
N LYS A 428 -20.83 27.02 23.47
CA LYS A 428 -21.49 26.44 22.30
C LYS A 428 -20.49 25.69 21.42
N PHE A 429 -21.00 24.82 20.59
CA PHE A 429 -20.22 24.21 19.51
C PHE A 429 -20.28 25.07 18.24
N LEU A 430 -19.13 25.45 17.74
CA LEU A 430 -18.98 26.21 16.52
C LEU A 430 -18.59 25.26 15.39
N ASP A 431 -19.27 25.36 14.27
CA ASP A 431 -18.93 24.69 13.05
C ASP A 431 -17.57 25.22 12.53
N LEU A 432 -16.61 24.33 12.35
CA LEU A 432 -15.29 24.67 11.84
C LEU A 432 -15.23 24.70 10.32
N GLN A 433 -16.37 24.43 9.65
CA GLN A 433 -16.31 23.93 8.34
C GLN A 433 -17.20 24.61 7.32
N PRO A 434 -16.83 25.76 6.82
CA PRO A 434 -17.56 26.27 5.65
C PRO A 434 -17.14 25.70 4.30
N GLU A 435 -16.01 24.99 4.19
CA GLU A 435 -15.42 24.74 2.87
C GLU A 435 -15.19 23.27 2.47
N ALA A 436 -15.27 22.33 3.39
CA ALA A 436 -15.19 20.91 3.03
C ALA A 436 -16.58 20.41 2.65
N ASN A 437 -16.92 20.46 1.38
CA ASN A 437 -18.15 19.86 0.82
C ASN A 437 -18.09 18.33 0.98
N LEU A 438 -18.13 17.83 2.21
CA LEU A 438 -18.29 16.43 2.47
C LEU A 438 -19.77 16.09 2.37
N PHE A 439 -20.07 15.04 1.63
CA PHE A 439 -21.39 14.44 1.72
C PHE A 439 -21.56 13.85 3.12
N PRO A 440 -22.72 13.98 3.74
CA PRO A 440 -22.99 13.36 5.02
C PRO A 440 -22.78 11.86 4.96
N ASP A 441 -21.93 11.34 5.83
CA ASP A 441 -21.50 9.95 5.90
C ASP A 441 -21.13 9.60 7.35
N ASP A 442 -21.51 8.43 7.81
CA ASP A 442 -21.26 7.94 9.17
C ASP A 442 -19.78 7.64 9.45
N SER A 443 -18.97 7.54 8.41
CA SER A 443 -17.52 7.41 8.50
C SER A 443 -16.79 8.75 8.61
N ASN A 444 -17.47 9.87 8.34
CA ASN A 444 -16.87 11.20 8.46
C ASN A 444 -16.42 11.48 9.89
N PHE A 445 -15.15 11.87 10.02
CA PHE A 445 -14.49 12.22 11.30
C PHE A 445 -14.50 11.09 12.35
N LYS A 446 -14.95 9.87 12.01
CA LYS A 446 -14.91 8.71 12.90
C LYS A 446 -13.49 8.49 13.46
N SER A 447 -12.47 8.73 12.63
CA SER A 447 -11.08 8.77 13.05
C SER A 447 -10.54 10.19 12.93
N ALA A 448 -10.24 10.82 14.07
CA ALA A 448 -9.69 12.17 14.14
C ALA A 448 -8.84 12.35 15.39
N MET A 449 -7.77 13.13 15.28
CA MET A 449 -6.91 13.43 16.43
C MET A 449 -6.11 14.72 16.26
N GLY A 450 -5.72 15.32 17.39
CA GLY A 450 -4.85 16.49 17.40
C GLY A 450 -3.37 16.14 17.42
N ARG A 451 -2.56 16.84 16.61
CA ARG A 451 -1.12 16.70 16.59
C ARG A 451 -0.43 18.00 16.20
N GLY A 452 0.49 18.47 17.05
CA GLY A 452 1.37 19.60 16.72
C GLY A 452 0.65 20.90 16.34
N GLY A 453 -0.50 21.19 16.95
CA GLY A 453 -1.30 22.37 16.65
C GLY A 453 -2.25 22.21 15.45
N SER A 454 -2.28 21.04 14.83
CA SER A 454 -3.21 20.68 13.75
C SER A 454 -4.10 19.52 14.18
N ILE A 455 -5.24 19.38 13.53
CA ILE A 455 -6.09 18.20 13.61
C ILE A 455 -5.88 17.40 12.32
N PHE A 456 -5.74 16.10 12.48
CA PHE A 456 -5.80 15.14 11.37
C PHE A 456 -7.11 14.39 11.46
N ALA A 457 -7.83 14.28 10.37
CA ALA A 457 -9.16 13.70 10.35
C ALA A 457 -9.44 12.95 9.06
N ALA A 458 -10.11 11.81 9.18
CA ALA A 458 -10.67 11.08 8.05
C ALA A 458 -12.00 11.72 7.63
N GLY A 459 -12.27 11.76 6.33
CA GLY A 459 -13.52 12.22 5.77
C GLY A 459 -14.05 11.23 4.76
N GLY A 460 -15.08 10.48 5.13
CA GLY A 460 -15.65 9.44 4.27
C GLY A 460 -14.63 8.41 3.82
N ASP A 461 -14.89 7.79 2.69
CA ASP A 461 -14.13 6.65 2.17
C ASP A 461 -12.74 7.01 1.63
N GLN A 462 -12.46 8.26 1.30
CA GLN A 462 -11.22 8.59 0.58
C GLN A 462 -10.55 9.88 1.01
N ALA A 463 -11.13 10.66 1.90
CA ALA A 463 -10.58 11.95 2.29
C ALA A 463 -9.77 11.85 3.58
N PHE A 464 -8.63 12.54 3.59
CA PHE A 464 -7.80 12.71 4.75
C PHE A 464 -7.35 14.17 4.84
N PHE A 465 -7.71 14.82 5.92
CA PHE A 465 -7.51 16.25 6.10
C PHE A 465 -6.47 16.52 7.18
N LYS A 466 -5.69 17.57 6.95
CA LYS A 466 -4.95 18.29 7.96
C LYS A 466 -5.60 19.65 8.14
N ILE A 467 -6.11 19.91 9.34
CA ILE A 467 -6.84 21.12 9.69
C ILE A 467 -5.97 21.93 10.63
N SER A 468 -5.59 23.13 10.23
CA SER A 468 -4.71 24.00 11.00
C SER A 468 -5.36 25.36 11.23
N PHE A 469 -5.16 25.95 12.40
CA PHE A 469 -5.63 27.31 12.66
C PHE A 469 -4.70 28.31 11.98
N GLY A 470 -5.24 29.10 11.05
CA GLY A 470 -4.52 30.12 10.33
C GLY A 470 -4.34 31.38 11.17
N SER A 471 -3.14 31.64 11.67
CA SER A 471 -2.82 32.80 12.52
C SER A 471 -3.08 34.17 11.86
N PHE A 472 -3.13 34.22 10.53
CA PHE A 472 -3.38 35.46 9.77
C PHE A 472 -4.84 35.67 9.41
N SER A 473 -5.61 34.60 9.22
CA SER A 473 -7.01 34.67 8.81
C SER A 473 -7.98 34.59 9.99
N GLY A 474 -7.54 34.09 11.14
CA GLY A 474 -8.43 33.79 12.26
C GLY A 474 -9.42 32.66 11.98
N SER A 475 -9.18 31.89 10.90
CA SER A 475 -10.01 30.79 10.45
C SER A 475 -9.20 29.50 10.35
N TYR A 476 -9.90 28.36 10.31
CA TYR A 476 -9.27 27.07 10.09
C TYR A 476 -8.96 26.88 8.61
N LEU A 477 -7.76 26.36 8.34
CA LEU A 477 -7.32 25.99 6.98
C LEU A 477 -7.41 24.46 6.86
N TYR A 478 -8.19 24.01 5.89
CA TYR A 478 -8.31 22.61 5.50
C TYR A 478 -7.32 22.30 4.38
N GLU A 479 -6.46 21.35 4.60
CA GLU A 479 -5.52 20.86 3.60
C GLU A 479 -5.83 19.39 3.29
N ASP A 480 -6.23 19.08 2.07
CA ASP A 480 -6.38 17.69 1.62
C ASP A 480 -5.03 17.00 1.58
N ARG A 481 -4.88 15.93 2.34
CA ARG A 481 -3.70 15.06 2.42
C ARG A 481 -3.96 13.66 1.87
N SER A 482 -5.10 13.40 1.27
CA SER A 482 -5.47 12.11 0.68
C SER A 482 -4.43 11.61 -0.32
N TYR A 483 -3.73 12.51 -0.99
CA TYR A 483 -2.66 12.16 -1.94
C TYR A 483 -1.52 11.38 -1.30
N LEU A 484 -1.32 11.47 0.01
CA LEU A 484 -0.30 10.71 0.73
C LEU A 484 -0.53 9.20 0.66
N PHE A 485 -1.77 8.77 0.46
CA PHE A 485 -2.17 7.37 0.45
C PHE A 485 -2.49 6.85 -0.96
N LYS A 486 -2.43 7.71 -1.97
CA LYS A 486 -2.69 7.31 -3.36
C LYS A 486 -1.43 6.68 -3.97
N ALA A 487 -1.50 5.39 -4.18
CA ALA A 487 -0.50 4.64 -4.93
C ALA A 487 -1.19 3.84 -6.05
N PRO A 488 -1.55 4.49 -7.16
CA PRO A 488 -2.42 3.88 -8.19
C PRO A 488 -1.84 2.61 -8.83
N ALA A 489 -0.54 2.37 -8.69
CA ALA A 489 0.12 1.18 -9.22
C ALA A 489 0.17 0.01 -8.21
N TYR A 490 -0.36 0.18 -7.00
CA TYR A 490 -0.26 -0.82 -5.94
C TYR A 490 -1.61 -1.01 -5.26
N ARG A 491 -2.09 -2.24 -5.22
CA ARG A 491 -3.34 -2.60 -4.57
C ARG A 491 -3.26 -2.39 -3.05
N GLY A 492 -4.38 -2.08 -2.43
CA GLY A 492 -4.50 -1.85 -0.99
C GLY A 492 -4.02 -0.47 -0.54
N PHE A 493 -3.85 0.47 -1.47
CA PHE A 493 -3.61 1.87 -1.17
C PHE A 493 -4.68 2.73 -1.83
N GLY A 494 -5.35 3.54 -1.04
CA GLY A 494 -6.44 4.42 -1.48
C GLY A 494 -7.76 4.16 -0.78
N GLY A 495 -7.76 3.27 0.20
CA GLY A 495 -8.91 2.99 1.03
C GLY A 495 -9.16 4.03 2.13
N ARG A 496 -10.18 3.75 2.93
CA ARG A 496 -10.64 4.57 4.05
C ARG A 496 -9.62 4.55 5.19
N VAL A 497 -9.38 5.72 5.79
CA VAL A 497 -8.67 5.82 7.06
C VAL A 497 -9.60 5.41 8.18
N THR A 498 -9.30 4.31 8.85
CA THR A 498 -10.18 3.74 9.87
C THR A 498 -9.74 4.04 11.30
N ALA A 499 -8.43 4.08 11.53
CA ALA A 499 -7.88 4.37 12.85
C ALA A 499 -6.61 5.22 12.77
N MET A 500 -6.38 6.01 13.79
CA MET A 500 -5.18 6.82 13.97
C MET A 500 -4.67 6.78 15.40
N THR A 501 -3.37 6.82 15.55
CA THR A 501 -2.69 7.09 16.82
C THR A 501 -1.37 7.80 16.56
N GLN A 502 -0.77 8.38 17.59
CA GLN A 502 0.44 9.16 17.41
C GLN A 502 1.52 8.85 18.43
N ASP A 503 2.72 9.13 18.02
CA ASP A 503 3.82 9.37 18.93
C ASP A 503 4.47 10.74 18.65
N ARG A 504 5.62 10.99 19.29
CA ARG A 504 6.32 12.26 19.18
C ARG A 504 6.58 12.70 17.72
N ASN A 505 6.90 11.76 16.84
CA ASN A 505 7.37 12.03 15.48
C ASN A 505 6.48 11.47 14.38
N ASN A 506 5.62 10.51 14.70
CA ASN A 506 4.79 9.80 13.73
C ASN A 506 3.31 9.96 14.05
N LEU A 507 2.53 10.08 13.01
CA LEU A 507 1.10 9.79 13.03
C LEU A 507 0.93 8.43 12.36
N PHE A 508 0.52 7.43 13.11
CA PHE A 508 0.17 6.11 12.58
C PHE A 508 -1.24 6.15 12.05
N VAL A 509 -1.42 5.65 10.84
CA VAL A 509 -2.70 5.68 10.11
C VAL A 509 -2.96 4.29 9.57
N ALA A 510 -4.12 3.74 9.88
CA ALA A 510 -4.61 2.49 9.29
C ALA A 510 -5.47 2.79 8.06
N LEU A 511 -5.19 2.10 6.97
CA LEU A 511 -5.97 2.16 5.74
C LEU A 511 -6.66 0.82 5.52
N ALA A 512 -7.98 0.80 5.52
CA ALA A 512 -8.76 -0.34 5.08
C ALA A 512 -8.78 -0.41 3.54
N ASP A 513 -8.75 -1.61 3.02
CA ASP A 513 -8.92 -1.82 1.58
C ASP A 513 -10.42 -1.82 1.24
N ASP A 514 -10.86 -0.87 0.45
CA ASP A 514 -12.27 -0.65 0.08
C ASP A 514 -12.78 -1.59 -1.03
N LEU A 515 -12.20 -2.75 -1.21
CA LEU A 515 -12.66 -3.71 -2.23
C LEU A 515 -14.07 -4.28 -1.96
N GLU A 516 -14.68 -3.98 -0.81
CA GLU A 516 -16.05 -4.43 -0.49
C GLU A 516 -17.19 -3.56 -1.02
N SER A 517 -16.94 -2.34 -1.46
CA SER A 517 -18.01 -1.47 -1.99
C SER A 517 -18.59 -1.95 -3.34
N GLU A 518 -17.99 -2.96 -3.97
CA GLU A 518 -18.50 -3.51 -5.23
C GLU A 518 -19.84 -4.29 -5.09
N SER A 519 -20.23 -4.71 -3.89
CA SER A 519 -21.51 -5.40 -3.70
C SER A 519 -22.71 -4.47 -3.48
N ALA A 520 -22.52 -3.20 -3.27
CA ALA A 520 -23.56 -2.22 -2.97
C ALA A 520 -23.92 -1.29 -4.14
N GLY A 521 -23.91 -1.77 -5.38
CA GLY A 521 -24.67 -1.18 -6.49
C GLY A 521 -24.25 0.21 -6.97
N PHE A 522 -23.03 0.65 -6.78
CA PHE A 522 -22.51 1.87 -7.40
C PHE A 522 -22.10 1.64 -8.87
N PRO A 523 -22.50 2.53 -9.82
CA PRO A 523 -22.36 2.27 -11.26
C PRO A 523 -20.95 2.52 -11.82
N TYR A 524 -19.93 2.61 -11.00
CA TYR A 524 -18.53 2.70 -11.45
C TYR A 524 -17.85 1.36 -11.24
N THR A 525 -18.23 0.38 -12.05
CA THR A 525 -17.46 -0.84 -12.19
C THR A 525 -16.11 -0.52 -12.78
N PHE A 526 -15.07 -0.52 -11.95
CA PHE A 526 -13.72 -0.75 -12.47
C PHE A 526 -13.70 -2.13 -13.12
N PRO A 527 -13.15 -2.28 -14.34
CA PRO A 527 -13.29 -3.52 -15.13
C PRO A 527 -12.43 -4.69 -14.63
N PHE A 528 -12.21 -4.83 -13.34
CA PHE A 528 -11.42 -5.91 -12.76
C PHE A 528 -12.25 -6.74 -11.78
N SER A 529 -13.19 -7.49 -12.33
CA SER A 529 -13.78 -8.61 -11.59
C SER A 529 -12.75 -9.74 -11.50
N PHE A 530 -12.18 -9.95 -10.32
CA PHE A 530 -11.42 -11.15 -10.03
C PHE A 530 -12.35 -12.23 -9.52
N ALA A 531 -12.88 -13.00 -10.45
CA ALA A 531 -13.54 -14.26 -10.11
C ALA A 531 -12.46 -15.24 -9.60
N GLY A 532 -12.51 -15.60 -8.33
CA GLY A 532 -11.97 -16.86 -7.83
C GLY A 532 -10.62 -16.85 -7.11
N ALA A 533 -10.11 -15.72 -6.66
CA ALA A 533 -8.99 -15.72 -5.70
C ALA A 533 -9.48 -15.19 -4.35
N ASN A 534 -9.40 -16.00 -3.30
CA ASN A 534 -9.45 -15.51 -1.92
C ASN A 534 -8.21 -14.62 -1.72
N ILE A 535 -8.33 -13.34 -2.05
CA ILE A 535 -7.34 -12.35 -1.71
C ILE A 535 -7.54 -12.11 -0.23
N SER A 536 -6.58 -12.52 0.59
CA SER A 536 -6.58 -12.16 2.00
C SER A 536 -6.64 -10.64 2.08
N LYS A 537 -7.70 -10.11 2.70
CA LYS A 537 -7.87 -8.69 2.92
C LYS A 537 -6.70 -8.24 3.81
N THR A 538 -5.91 -7.30 3.35
CA THR A 538 -4.79 -6.77 4.12
C THR A 538 -4.99 -5.30 4.37
N VAL A 539 -5.03 -4.91 5.63
CA VAL A 539 -5.04 -3.51 6.04
C VAL A 539 -3.61 -3.01 6.15
N LYS A 540 -3.34 -1.84 5.63
CA LYS A 540 -2.02 -1.21 5.65
C LYS A 540 -1.89 -0.24 6.82
N LEU A 541 -0.82 -0.39 7.59
CA LEU A 541 -0.42 0.56 8.61
C LEU A 541 0.67 1.48 8.04
N LEU A 542 0.41 2.76 8.08
CA LEU A 542 1.30 3.80 7.59
C LEU A 542 1.79 4.69 8.72
N SER A 543 2.94 5.29 8.54
CA SER A 543 3.43 6.40 9.38
C SER A 543 3.50 7.66 8.53
N VAL A 544 2.76 8.69 8.92
CA VAL A 544 2.85 10.03 8.35
C VAL A 544 3.81 10.85 9.20
N ARG A 545 4.85 11.39 8.55
CA ARG A 545 5.88 12.21 9.18
C ARG A 545 5.96 13.55 8.48
N THR A 546 6.14 14.61 9.24
CA THR A 546 6.49 15.91 8.70
C THR A 546 8.02 15.99 8.61
N GLN A 547 8.54 16.13 7.41
CA GLN A 547 9.99 16.21 7.15
C GLN A 547 10.37 17.55 6.56
N GLN A 548 11.47 18.11 7.05
CA GLN A 548 12.13 19.27 6.47
C GLN A 548 13.45 18.82 5.85
N GLU A 549 13.61 19.03 4.54
CA GLU A 549 14.77 18.52 3.83
C GLU A 549 16.01 19.37 3.94
N GLU A 550 15.81 20.67 3.81
CA GLU A 550 16.90 21.65 3.83
C GLU A 550 16.52 22.80 4.77
N PRO A 551 17.49 23.43 5.42
CA PRO A 551 17.23 24.65 6.18
C PRO A 551 16.55 25.69 5.29
N GLY A 552 15.32 26.07 5.61
CA GLY A 552 14.52 27.04 4.84
C GLY A 552 13.53 26.45 3.85
N SER A 553 13.53 25.15 3.57
CA SER A 553 12.44 24.51 2.83
C SER A 553 11.17 24.37 3.67
N ARG A 554 10.01 24.37 3.04
CA ARG A 554 8.76 24.07 3.76
C ARG A 554 8.76 22.60 4.18
N PRO A 555 8.38 22.30 5.45
CA PRO A 555 8.14 20.92 5.86
C PRO A 555 7.05 20.30 4.98
N GLU A 556 7.29 19.06 4.53
CA GLU A 556 6.32 18.27 3.78
C GLU A 556 5.91 17.05 4.61
N ASP A 557 4.62 16.71 4.56
CA ASP A 557 4.14 15.46 5.13
C ASP A 557 4.42 14.33 4.13
N VAL A 558 5.00 13.24 4.62
CA VAL A 558 5.33 12.05 3.84
C VAL A 558 4.83 10.81 4.56
N ALA A 559 4.33 9.84 3.81
CA ALA A 559 3.84 8.59 4.35
C ALA A 559 4.83 7.44 4.07
N HIS A 560 5.01 6.58 5.06
CA HIS A 560 5.81 5.36 4.97
C HIS A 560 4.98 4.16 5.40
N THR A 561 5.12 3.06 4.70
CA THR A 561 4.53 1.79 5.11
C THR A 561 5.28 1.23 6.32
N ILE A 562 4.54 0.75 7.31
CA ILE A 562 5.09 0.15 8.54
C ILE A 562 4.85 -1.35 8.55
N ALA A 563 3.59 -1.76 8.37
CA ALA A 563 3.18 -3.14 8.45
C ALA A 563 1.92 -3.38 7.61
N SER A 564 1.62 -4.63 7.35
CA SER A 564 0.36 -5.08 6.76
C SER A 564 -0.22 -6.14 7.65
N PHE A 565 -1.53 -6.09 7.89
CA PHE A 565 -2.24 -7.03 8.77
C PHE A 565 -3.30 -7.77 7.97
N GLU A 566 -3.42 -9.05 8.19
CA GLU A 566 -4.48 -9.89 7.62
C GLU A 566 -5.77 -9.73 8.44
N VAL A 567 -6.41 -8.58 8.30
CA VAL A 567 -7.69 -8.26 8.94
C VAL A 567 -8.56 -7.49 7.97
N SER A 568 -9.86 -7.50 8.19
CA SER A 568 -10.80 -6.77 7.34
C SER A 568 -10.73 -5.26 7.62
N GLU A 569 -10.60 -4.87 8.88
CA GLU A 569 -10.51 -3.47 9.29
C GLU A 569 -9.69 -3.35 10.58
N ILE A 570 -8.91 -2.28 10.71
CA ILE A 570 -8.34 -1.83 11.98
C ILE A 570 -9.24 -0.72 12.51
N GLU A 571 -9.85 -0.96 13.64
CA GLU A 571 -10.82 -0.02 14.22
C GLU A 571 -10.18 0.94 15.20
N SER A 572 -9.12 0.49 15.86
CA SER A 572 -8.46 1.28 16.87
C SER A 572 -6.97 0.98 17.00
N MET A 573 -6.24 1.95 17.50
CA MET A 573 -4.81 1.83 17.80
C MET A 573 -4.42 2.64 19.03
N GLY A 574 -3.46 2.14 19.82
CA GLY A 574 -2.89 2.87 20.92
C GLY A 574 -1.42 2.57 21.12
N LYS A 575 -0.61 3.58 21.41
CA LYS A 575 0.81 3.42 21.67
C LYS A 575 1.12 3.71 23.13
N PHE A 576 1.68 2.73 23.83
CA PHE A 576 1.95 2.78 25.25
C PHE A 576 3.40 2.45 25.56
N LYS A 577 3.89 3.02 26.64
CA LYS A 577 5.22 2.80 27.14
C LYS A 577 5.22 1.63 28.13
N GLY A 578 5.84 0.50 27.73
CA GLY A 578 6.21 -0.54 28.68
C GLY A 578 7.52 -0.23 29.41
N SER A 579 8.00 -1.14 30.26
CA SER A 579 9.23 -0.97 31.02
C SER A 579 10.46 -0.75 30.16
N GLU A 580 10.57 -1.49 29.05
CA GLU A 580 11.75 -1.48 28.17
C GLU A 580 11.43 -1.08 26.73
N ARG A 581 10.19 -1.21 26.29
CA ARG A 581 9.74 -1.01 24.90
C ARG A 581 8.48 -0.18 24.83
N MET A 582 8.23 0.41 23.67
CA MET A 582 6.92 0.94 23.33
C MET A 582 6.14 -0.17 22.65
N SER A 583 4.89 -0.33 23.02
CA SER A 583 3.96 -1.21 22.33
C SER A 583 2.96 -0.38 21.55
N LEU A 584 2.86 -0.63 20.26
CA LEU A 584 1.75 -0.15 19.44
C LEU A 584 0.76 -1.30 19.32
N PHE A 585 -0.39 -1.17 19.97
CA PHE A 585 -1.50 -2.08 19.81
C PHE A 585 -2.30 -1.66 18.58
N VAL A 586 -2.60 -2.63 17.74
CA VAL A 586 -3.39 -2.50 16.52
C VAL A 586 -4.57 -3.45 16.68
N LEU A 587 -5.76 -2.90 16.80
CA LEU A 587 -6.98 -3.60 17.16
C LEU A 587 -7.93 -3.58 15.98
N GLY A 588 -8.34 -4.73 15.53
CA GLY A 588 -9.18 -4.87 14.36
C GLY A 588 -10.11 -6.07 14.44
N ASN A 589 -10.80 -6.29 13.37
CA ASN A 589 -11.66 -7.43 13.21
C ASN A 589 -11.39 -8.19 11.91
N ASN A 590 -11.77 -9.42 11.89
CA ASN A 590 -11.85 -10.22 10.69
C ASN A 590 -13.30 -10.58 10.43
N ILE A 591 -13.77 -10.31 9.21
CA ILE A 591 -15.10 -10.75 8.79
C ILE A 591 -14.96 -12.19 8.33
N ASN A 592 -15.61 -13.10 9.04
CA ASN A 592 -15.59 -14.50 8.68
C ASN A 592 -16.77 -14.81 7.78
N ASP A 593 -16.52 -14.91 6.47
CA ASP A 593 -17.55 -15.19 5.46
C ASP A 593 -18.19 -16.59 5.59
N ASP A 594 -17.58 -17.47 6.41
CA ASP A 594 -18.07 -18.86 6.59
C ASP A 594 -19.19 -18.98 7.64
N SER A 595 -19.52 -17.90 8.36
CA SER A 595 -20.60 -17.92 9.36
C SER A 595 -21.92 -17.46 8.75
N ALA A 596 -22.97 -18.25 8.98
CA ALA A 596 -24.33 -17.94 8.53
C ALA A 596 -25.03 -16.86 9.38
N ASP A 597 -24.39 -16.39 10.46
CA ASP A 597 -24.97 -15.44 11.41
C ASP A 597 -24.22 -14.10 11.31
N SER A 598 -24.90 -13.07 10.83
CA SER A 598 -24.34 -11.75 10.56
C SER A 598 -23.73 -11.07 11.79
N ASP A 599 -24.25 -11.35 12.98
CA ASP A 599 -23.81 -10.69 14.22
C ASP A 599 -22.56 -11.37 14.83
N ASN A 600 -22.25 -12.59 14.40
CA ASN A 600 -21.14 -13.39 14.90
C ASN A 600 -20.00 -13.54 13.87
N ASN A 601 -20.09 -12.85 12.74
CA ASN A 601 -19.13 -12.92 11.66
C ASN A 601 -17.84 -12.10 11.91
N ARG A 602 -17.82 -11.28 12.95
CA ARG A 602 -16.67 -10.45 13.27
C ARG A 602 -15.86 -11.09 14.39
N GLU A 603 -14.66 -11.52 14.05
CA GLU A 603 -13.67 -12.02 14.98
C GLU A 603 -12.80 -10.86 15.48
N PRO A 604 -12.74 -10.60 16.80
CA PRO A 604 -11.83 -9.61 17.33
C PRO A 604 -10.38 -10.07 17.16
N ARG A 605 -9.57 -9.20 16.59
CA ARG A 605 -8.13 -9.40 16.38
C ARG A 605 -7.34 -8.30 17.05
N SER A 606 -6.24 -8.66 17.66
CA SER A 606 -5.34 -7.71 18.30
C SER A 606 -3.89 -8.06 17.97
N PHE A 607 -3.13 -7.06 17.60
CA PHE A 607 -1.71 -7.17 17.29
C PHE A 607 -0.91 -6.20 18.14
N ARG A 608 0.31 -6.58 18.44
CA ARG A 608 1.26 -5.75 19.14
C ARG A 608 2.54 -5.62 18.31
N LEU A 609 2.92 -4.39 18.00
CA LEU A 609 4.22 -4.10 17.42
C LEU A 609 5.15 -3.60 18.52
N ARG A 610 6.27 -4.28 18.71
CA ARG A 610 7.28 -3.93 19.70
C ARG A 610 8.23 -2.90 19.10
N MET A 611 8.03 -1.64 19.48
CA MET A 611 8.79 -0.52 18.95
C MET A 611 9.85 -0.04 19.95
N PRO A 612 10.98 0.51 19.53
CA PRO A 612 11.92 1.14 20.44
C PRO A 612 11.30 2.35 21.13
N ILE A 613 11.68 2.63 22.38
CA ILE A 613 11.19 3.79 23.15
C ILE A 613 11.52 5.10 22.44
N ARG A 614 12.68 5.18 21.83
CA ARG A 614 13.07 6.27 20.94
C ARG A 614 12.83 5.83 19.50
N ASN A 615 12.47 6.77 18.64
CA ASN A 615 12.33 6.50 17.19
C ASN A 615 13.71 6.29 16.55
N GLU A 616 14.47 5.37 17.07
CA GLU A 616 15.75 4.93 16.54
C GLU A 616 15.51 3.87 15.47
N ASN A 617 16.45 3.74 14.57
CA ASN A 617 16.44 2.68 13.58
C ASN A 617 16.37 1.32 14.31
N PRO A 618 15.37 0.48 14.05
CA PRO A 618 15.19 -0.78 14.75
C PRO A 618 16.39 -1.70 14.60
N SER A 619 17.09 -1.65 13.47
CA SER A 619 18.28 -2.45 13.22
C SER A 619 19.49 -2.08 14.11
N LEU A 620 19.47 -0.95 14.79
CA LEU A 620 20.49 -0.51 15.73
C LEU A 620 20.12 -0.79 17.19
N ASN A 621 18.93 -1.31 17.43
CA ASN A 621 18.45 -1.62 18.76
C ASN A 621 18.39 -3.14 18.95
N SER A 622 19.23 -3.70 19.81
CA SER A 622 19.31 -5.14 20.08
C SER A 622 18.05 -5.75 20.72
N ILE A 623 17.10 -4.91 21.13
CA ILE A 623 15.84 -5.35 21.73
C ILE A 623 14.73 -5.45 20.67
N THR A 624 14.92 -4.90 19.49
CA THR A 624 13.91 -4.96 18.43
C THR A 624 13.90 -6.33 17.78
N GLU A 625 12.72 -6.89 17.65
CA GLU A 625 12.47 -8.12 16.90
C GLU A 625 11.92 -7.77 15.52
N HIS A 626 12.36 -8.52 14.51
CA HIS A 626 12.01 -8.31 13.11
C HIS A 626 11.17 -9.48 12.58
N PRO A 627 10.26 -9.25 11.62
CA PRO A 627 9.62 -10.34 10.91
C PRO A 627 10.67 -11.15 10.11
N LEU A 628 10.43 -12.44 9.92
CA LEU A 628 11.34 -13.31 9.17
C LEU A 628 11.45 -12.94 7.69
N THR A 629 10.45 -12.26 7.15
CA THR A 629 10.39 -11.83 5.74
C THR A 629 9.77 -10.45 5.60
N GLY A 630 10.15 -9.77 4.50
CA GLY A 630 9.54 -8.50 4.12
C GLY A 630 9.77 -8.19 2.65
N ASN A 631 8.86 -7.44 2.05
CA ASN A 631 8.90 -7.08 0.64
C ASN A 631 9.09 -5.58 0.46
N PHE A 632 9.91 -5.20 -0.49
CA PHE A 632 10.10 -3.81 -0.89
C PHE A 632 10.03 -3.69 -2.42
N TYR A 633 9.29 -2.71 -2.91
CA TYR A 633 9.05 -2.51 -4.32
C TYR A 633 9.56 -1.14 -4.76
N THR A 634 10.45 -1.13 -5.75
CA THR A 634 10.88 0.12 -6.37
C THR A 634 9.77 0.68 -7.26
N PRO A 635 9.79 1.99 -7.57
CA PRO A 635 9.02 2.51 -8.68
C PRO A 635 9.51 1.93 -10.01
N TYR A 636 8.74 2.12 -11.08
CA TYR A 636 9.25 1.87 -12.43
C TYR A 636 10.41 2.82 -12.75
N ILE A 637 11.44 2.27 -13.33
CA ILE A 637 12.66 2.97 -13.74
C ILE A 637 12.67 3.00 -15.27
N ASN A 638 12.50 4.17 -15.85
CA ASN A 638 12.53 4.38 -17.30
C ASN A 638 13.72 5.23 -17.76
N PHE A 639 14.56 5.69 -16.82
CA PHE A 639 15.69 6.58 -17.06
C PHE A 639 15.34 7.89 -17.79
N ASN A 640 14.08 8.33 -17.74
CA ASN A 640 13.46 9.43 -18.48
C ASN A 640 13.32 9.23 -19.99
N TYR A 641 13.39 8.02 -20.43
CA TYR A 641 13.23 7.66 -21.82
C TYR A 641 12.19 6.56 -21.92
N PRO A 642 10.90 6.89 -21.76
CA PRO A 642 9.81 5.89 -21.72
C PRO A 642 9.65 5.16 -23.07
N ASP A 643 10.05 5.81 -24.18
CA ASP A 643 9.83 5.31 -25.53
C ASP A 643 11.11 4.69 -26.14
N VAL A 644 12.11 4.39 -25.33
CA VAL A 644 13.38 3.85 -25.82
C VAL A 644 13.69 2.53 -25.14
N ASN A 645 13.87 1.49 -25.96
CA ASN A 645 14.25 0.18 -25.49
C ASN A 645 15.62 0.16 -24.80
N LYS A 646 15.67 -0.57 -23.71
CA LYS A 646 16.87 -0.72 -22.88
C LYS A 646 17.15 -2.18 -22.63
N ALA A 647 18.41 -2.50 -22.34
CA ALA A 647 18.84 -3.81 -21.88
C ALA A 647 19.42 -3.69 -20.47
N ALA A 648 19.10 -4.60 -19.58
CA ALA A 648 19.69 -4.67 -18.27
C ALA A 648 21.12 -5.19 -18.35
N VAL A 649 22.05 -4.56 -17.62
CA VAL A 649 23.45 -4.96 -17.59
C VAL A 649 23.80 -5.63 -16.28
N LYS A 650 23.59 -4.93 -15.17
CA LYS A 650 23.90 -5.44 -13.84
C LYS A 650 23.15 -4.69 -12.75
N LEU A 651 22.98 -5.33 -11.62
CA LEU A 651 22.47 -4.75 -10.39
C LEU A 651 23.50 -4.95 -9.29
N THR A 652 23.86 -3.89 -8.60
CA THR A 652 24.72 -3.93 -7.41
C THR A 652 23.89 -3.57 -6.20
N VAL A 653 23.97 -4.38 -5.18
CA VAL A 653 23.35 -4.12 -3.87
C VAL A 653 24.46 -3.93 -2.85
N ASN A 654 24.41 -2.80 -2.14
CA ASN A 654 25.23 -2.55 -0.99
C ASN A 654 24.41 -2.71 0.28
N GLY A 655 24.87 -3.51 1.21
CA GLY A 655 24.10 -3.81 2.41
C GLY A 655 24.98 -4.24 3.59
N LEU A 656 24.34 -4.51 4.70
CA LEU A 656 24.94 -5.01 5.94
C LEU A 656 24.14 -6.19 6.46
N ASN A 657 24.76 -7.02 7.29
CA ASN A 657 24.13 -8.21 7.88
C ASN A 657 23.62 -9.20 6.81
N LEU A 658 24.36 -9.33 5.70
CA LEU A 658 24.01 -10.25 4.63
C LEU A 658 24.90 -11.49 4.69
N ASP A 659 24.29 -12.66 4.71
CA ASP A 659 24.93 -13.97 4.69
C ASP A 659 24.03 -15.02 4.02
N SER A 660 24.33 -16.31 4.18
CA SER A 660 23.55 -17.39 3.59
C SER A 660 22.14 -17.55 4.17
N SER A 661 21.93 -17.11 5.42
CA SER A 661 20.65 -17.20 6.14
C SER A 661 19.94 -15.85 6.27
N LYS A 662 20.68 -14.76 6.13
CA LYS A 662 20.18 -13.38 6.11
C LYS A 662 20.51 -12.75 4.77
N PHE A 663 19.56 -12.65 3.90
CA PHE A 663 19.80 -12.25 2.52
C PHE A 663 18.63 -11.44 1.93
N VAL A 664 18.89 -10.84 0.76
CA VAL A 664 17.86 -10.21 -0.04
C VAL A 664 17.79 -10.89 -1.39
N THR A 665 16.60 -11.34 -1.79
CA THR A 665 16.36 -11.84 -3.13
C THR A 665 15.74 -10.76 -3.98
N VAL A 666 16.30 -10.51 -5.16
CA VAL A 666 15.79 -9.49 -6.07
C VAL A 666 15.10 -10.13 -7.25
N PHE A 667 13.88 -9.67 -7.48
CA PHE A 667 13.09 -10.00 -8.65
C PHE A 667 12.89 -8.73 -9.49
N TYR A 668 12.55 -8.90 -10.76
CA TYR A 668 12.23 -7.80 -11.65
C TYR A 668 10.96 -8.06 -12.45
N LYS A 669 10.40 -6.97 -12.96
CA LYS A 669 9.26 -6.95 -13.88
C LYS A 669 9.48 -5.83 -14.88
N THR A 670 9.21 -6.10 -16.18
CA THR A 670 9.37 -5.12 -17.26
C THR A 670 8.03 -4.86 -17.94
N ASP A 671 7.79 -3.63 -18.37
CA ASP A 671 6.71 -3.22 -19.26
C ASP A 671 5.33 -3.80 -18.93
N ASP A 672 5.11 -4.06 -17.66
CA ASP A 672 3.88 -4.67 -17.17
C ASP A 672 2.68 -3.77 -17.46
N THR A 673 1.72 -4.31 -18.17
CA THR A 673 0.44 -3.67 -18.48
C THR A 673 -0.63 -4.01 -17.45
N THR A 674 -0.38 -5.02 -16.61
CA THR A 674 -1.25 -5.41 -15.52
C THR A 674 -0.65 -4.91 -14.22
N ASP A 675 -1.37 -4.11 -13.46
CA ASP A 675 -0.94 -3.66 -12.12
C ASP A 675 -1.02 -4.79 -11.07
N ASP A 676 -0.79 -6.03 -11.51
CA ASP A 676 -0.76 -7.18 -10.62
C ASP A 676 0.63 -7.31 -9.96
N ASP A 677 0.68 -7.00 -8.67
CA ASP A 677 1.91 -7.10 -7.88
C ASP A 677 2.20 -8.52 -7.37
N THR A 678 1.27 -9.46 -7.56
CA THR A 678 1.40 -10.82 -7.04
C THR A 678 2.09 -11.77 -8.01
N THR A 679 1.91 -11.60 -9.32
CA THR A 679 2.39 -12.52 -10.35
C THR A 679 3.38 -11.88 -11.32
N GLY A 680 4.01 -12.67 -12.17
CA GLY A 680 4.88 -12.20 -13.25
C GLY A 680 6.27 -11.70 -12.84
N TRP A 681 6.68 -11.94 -11.59
CA TRP A 681 8.01 -11.60 -11.10
C TRP A 681 9.04 -12.65 -11.53
N THR A 682 10.13 -12.19 -12.11
CA THR A 682 11.25 -13.03 -12.53
C THR A 682 12.48 -12.73 -11.68
N THR A 683 13.24 -13.75 -11.30
CA THR A 683 14.47 -13.60 -10.52
C THR A 683 15.51 -12.84 -11.33
N PHE A 684 16.16 -11.85 -10.72
CA PHE A 684 17.23 -11.09 -11.37
C PHE A 684 18.54 -11.91 -11.37
N GLY A 685 19.00 -12.33 -12.56
CA GLY A 685 20.13 -13.24 -12.69
C GLY A 685 19.80 -14.68 -12.30
N SER A 686 20.81 -15.52 -12.09
CA SER A 686 20.59 -16.97 -11.87
C SER A 686 19.92 -17.31 -10.55
N THR A 687 20.20 -16.57 -9.48
CA THR A 687 19.65 -16.84 -8.12
C THR A 687 18.91 -15.65 -7.53
N GLY A 688 19.19 -14.44 -8.01
CA GLY A 688 18.67 -13.19 -7.43
C GLY A 688 19.08 -12.92 -5.98
N LYS A 689 19.87 -13.80 -5.36
CA LYS A 689 20.25 -13.72 -3.95
C LYS A 689 21.48 -12.85 -3.74
N PHE A 690 21.37 -11.92 -2.80
CA PHE A 690 22.44 -11.07 -2.30
C PHE A 690 22.76 -11.48 -0.87
N THR A 691 23.93 -12.12 -0.68
CA THR A 691 24.37 -12.75 0.56
C THR A 691 25.66 -12.15 1.09
N SER A 692 26.13 -11.04 0.56
CA SER A 692 27.34 -10.34 1.00
C SER A 692 27.17 -8.84 0.96
N SER A 693 27.95 -8.13 1.75
CA SER A 693 27.81 -6.68 1.99
C SER A 693 27.89 -5.83 0.71
N VAL A 694 28.65 -6.26 -0.27
CA VAL A 694 28.68 -5.66 -1.62
C VAL A 694 28.64 -6.79 -2.64
N GLN A 695 27.55 -6.87 -3.34
CA GLN A 695 27.39 -7.91 -4.34
C GLN A 695 26.82 -7.34 -5.63
N THR A 696 27.41 -7.73 -6.74
CA THR A 696 26.93 -7.40 -8.08
C THR A 696 26.42 -8.67 -8.76
N VAL A 697 25.19 -8.61 -9.23
CA VAL A 697 24.62 -9.66 -10.07
C VAL A 697 24.49 -9.12 -11.47
N THR A 698 25.08 -9.82 -12.44
CA THR A 698 24.94 -9.50 -13.85
C THR A 698 23.59 -10.00 -14.33
N ALA A 699 22.88 -9.16 -15.06
CA ALA A 699 21.65 -9.57 -15.73
C ALA A 699 21.98 -10.64 -16.77
N ASP A 700 21.08 -11.59 -16.94
CA ASP A 700 21.11 -12.41 -18.15
C ASP A 700 20.66 -11.53 -19.32
N ILE A 701 21.64 -11.03 -20.08
CA ILE A 701 21.41 -10.13 -21.21
C ILE A 701 20.50 -10.78 -22.26
N SER A 702 20.44 -12.09 -22.31
CA SER A 702 19.57 -12.80 -23.25
C SER A 702 18.07 -12.73 -22.86
N THR A 703 17.77 -12.43 -21.58
CA THR A 703 16.39 -12.44 -21.04
C THR A 703 15.82 -11.05 -20.76
N ILE A 704 16.67 -10.04 -20.55
CA ILE A 704 16.22 -8.67 -20.20
C ILE A 704 16.75 -7.69 -21.24
N THR A 705 16.38 -7.91 -22.51
CA THR A 705 16.98 -7.21 -23.65
C THR A 705 16.19 -6.04 -24.20
N ASN A 706 14.88 -6.00 -24.00
CA ASN A 706 14.03 -4.97 -24.61
C ASN A 706 12.96 -4.55 -23.62
N PHE A 707 13.24 -3.55 -22.80
CA PHE A 707 12.24 -2.98 -21.92
C PHE A 707 12.24 -1.45 -22.02
N ASP A 708 11.06 -0.84 -21.90
CA ASP A 708 10.90 0.61 -21.79
C ASP A 708 11.01 1.06 -20.34
N ARG A 709 10.52 0.24 -19.42
CA ARG A 709 10.58 0.46 -17.99
C ARG A 709 10.78 -0.85 -17.22
N ILE A 710 11.47 -0.79 -16.11
CA ILE A 710 11.72 -1.94 -15.23
C ILE A 710 11.46 -1.54 -13.78
N ARG A 711 10.97 -2.45 -12.97
CA ARG A 711 10.90 -2.30 -11.52
C ARG A 711 11.45 -3.53 -10.81
N PHE A 712 11.84 -3.36 -9.55
CA PHE A 712 12.39 -4.42 -8.73
C PHE A 712 11.53 -4.68 -7.51
N LYS A 713 11.45 -5.96 -7.14
CA LYS A 713 10.94 -6.43 -5.86
C LYS A 713 12.11 -7.01 -5.08
N LEU A 714 12.36 -6.50 -3.89
CA LEU A 714 13.38 -6.98 -2.96
C LEU A 714 12.67 -7.75 -1.85
N VAL A 715 12.98 -9.03 -1.72
CA VAL A 715 12.46 -9.89 -0.65
C VAL A 715 13.56 -10.08 0.37
N PHE A 716 13.38 -9.46 1.51
CA PHE A 716 14.25 -9.60 2.68
C PHE A 716 13.93 -10.89 3.40
N THR A 717 14.94 -11.62 3.82
CA THR A 717 14.79 -12.88 4.56
C THR A 717 15.82 -12.94 5.68
N THR A 718 15.39 -13.31 6.88
CA THR A 718 16.24 -13.59 8.03
C THR A 718 15.77 -14.89 8.70
N ASP A 719 16.68 -15.64 9.29
CA ASP A 719 16.41 -16.75 10.17
C ASP A 719 16.50 -16.37 11.66
N ASP A 720 16.85 -15.12 11.94
CA ASP A 720 17.07 -14.59 13.28
C ASP A 720 16.26 -13.29 13.44
N THR A 721 15.22 -13.32 14.25
CA THR A 721 14.37 -12.17 14.52
C THR A 721 15.11 -10.99 15.16
N GLY A 722 16.24 -11.22 15.81
CA GLY A 722 17.09 -10.17 16.39
C GLY A 722 17.96 -9.41 15.37
N VAL A 723 18.05 -9.90 14.13
CA VAL A 723 18.95 -9.33 13.13
C VAL A 723 18.26 -9.16 11.77
N SER A 724 18.18 -7.92 11.31
CA SER A 724 17.68 -7.59 9.97
C SER A 724 18.81 -7.54 8.94
N PRO A 725 18.65 -8.15 7.75
CA PRO A 725 19.42 -7.75 6.58
C PRO A 725 19.10 -6.28 6.25
N ARG A 726 20.12 -5.52 5.81
CA ARG A 726 20.02 -4.07 5.56
C ARG A 726 20.53 -3.77 4.17
N ILE A 727 19.83 -2.89 3.45
CA ILE A 727 20.27 -2.39 2.14
C ILE A 727 20.51 -0.90 2.25
N ASN A 728 21.72 -0.47 1.89
CA ASN A 728 22.15 0.92 1.92
C ASN A 728 22.12 1.58 0.54
N ALA A 729 22.28 0.81 -0.53
CA ALA A 729 22.16 1.33 -1.88
C ALA A 729 21.80 0.23 -2.88
N LEU A 730 21.07 0.64 -3.90
CA LEU A 730 20.70 -0.16 -5.06
C LEU A 730 21.20 0.57 -6.30
N VAL A 731 22.19 -0.01 -7.00
CA VAL A 731 22.77 0.59 -8.20
C VAL A 731 22.46 -0.28 -9.42
N PHE A 732 21.58 0.22 -10.25
CA PHE A 732 21.15 -0.47 -11.46
C PHE A 732 21.81 0.12 -12.70
N HIS A 733 22.41 -0.73 -13.49
CA HIS A 733 23.01 -0.38 -14.78
C HIS A 733 22.20 -0.99 -15.93
N ALA A 734 21.83 -0.15 -16.86
CA ALA A 734 21.22 -0.53 -18.13
C ALA A 734 22.03 0.04 -19.31
N ALA A 735 21.86 -0.55 -20.45
CA ALA A 735 22.39 -0.02 -21.71
C ALA A 735 21.23 0.37 -22.63
N TRP A 736 21.47 1.34 -23.45
CA TRP A 736 20.59 1.62 -24.58
C TRP A 736 20.56 0.40 -25.48
N ASN A 737 19.38 0.01 -25.88
CA ASN A 737 19.16 -0.91 -26.98
C ASN A 737 18.48 -0.14 -28.11
N PRO A 738 19.20 0.75 -28.79
CA PRO A 738 18.61 1.60 -29.78
C PRO A 738 18.14 0.73 -30.95
N ILE A 739 16.94 0.99 -31.38
CA ILE A 739 16.50 0.54 -32.67
C ILE A 739 17.36 1.27 -33.70
N ASP A 740 18.21 0.56 -34.41
CA ASP A 740 18.99 1.17 -35.49
C ASP A 740 18.04 1.76 -36.53
N TYR A 741 18.10 3.09 -36.67
CA TYR A 741 17.42 3.79 -37.77
C TYR A 741 18.35 3.86 -38.96
N ARG A 742 17.80 3.58 -40.12
CA ARG A 742 18.51 3.85 -41.37
C ARG A 742 18.26 5.29 -41.77
N LYS A 743 19.30 5.93 -42.20
CA LYS A 743 19.22 7.24 -42.83
C LYS A 743 19.77 7.11 -44.23
N TRP A 744 19.00 7.51 -45.20
CA TRP A 744 19.42 7.53 -46.58
C TRP A 744 19.62 8.97 -47.04
N THR A 745 20.67 9.16 -47.77
CA THR A 745 20.91 10.40 -48.51
C THR A 745 20.94 10.08 -50.01
N ALA A 746 20.03 10.70 -50.73
CA ALA A 746 19.93 10.54 -52.17
C ALA A 746 20.16 11.91 -52.85
N VAL A 747 21.02 11.90 -53.84
CA VAL A 747 21.21 13.06 -54.73
C VAL A 747 20.63 12.75 -56.10
N VAL A 748 19.62 13.53 -56.49
CA VAL A 748 18.95 13.33 -57.77
C VAL A 748 19.05 14.60 -58.63
N LYS A 749 19.22 14.42 -59.93
CA LYS A 749 19.20 15.54 -60.90
C LYS A 749 17.81 15.65 -61.51
N VAL A 750 17.17 16.80 -61.31
CA VAL A 750 15.86 17.11 -61.89
C VAL A 750 16.08 18.14 -63.02
N SER A 751 15.64 17.84 -64.26
CA SER A 751 15.86 18.69 -65.43
C SER A 751 14.62 18.75 -66.31
N ASP A 752 14.34 19.93 -66.92
CA ASP A 752 13.27 20.10 -67.89
C ASP A 752 13.61 19.54 -69.27
N LYS A 753 14.87 19.30 -69.56
CA LYS A 753 15.26 18.73 -70.85
C LYS A 753 15.27 17.22 -70.79
N ARG A 754 14.50 16.63 -71.68
CA ARG A 754 14.69 15.21 -72.06
C ARG A 754 16.14 15.11 -72.63
N SER A 755 17.07 14.51 -71.84
CA SER A 755 18.33 14.12 -72.44
C SER A 755 18.09 12.94 -73.39
N MET A 756 17.72 13.32 -74.57
CA MET A 756 17.16 12.40 -75.57
C MET A 756 18.23 11.78 -76.45
N LEU A 757 19.49 11.71 -76.08
CA LEU A 757 20.39 11.28 -77.14
C LEU A 757 21.31 10.09 -76.86
N LEU A 758 21.33 9.48 -75.68
CA LEU A 758 22.27 8.35 -75.56
C LEU A 758 21.90 7.13 -74.72
N ARG A 759 20.76 7.13 -74.05
CA ARG A 759 20.26 5.88 -73.43
C ARG A 759 18.73 5.89 -73.36
N ARG A 760 18.11 4.84 -73.82
CA ARG A 760 16.67 4.57 -73.96
C ARG A 760 15.91 4.63 -72.64
N VAL A 761 16.02 5.71 -71.84
CA VAL A 761 15.23 5.90 -70.61
C VAL A 761 14.33 7.12 -70.83
N ARG A 762 13.06 6.88 -71.13
CA ARG A 762 12.02 7.91 -71.13
C ARG A 762 11.59 8.18 -69.69
N SER A 763 12.15 9.20 -69.03
CA SER A 763 11.47 9.81 -67.90
C SER A 763 10.32 10.66 -68.45
N THR A 764 9.10 10.36 -68.10
CA THR A 764 7.90 11.11 -68.52
C THR A 764 7.55 12.25 -67.56
N GLN A 765 8.34 12.52 -66.54
CA GLN A 765 8.05 13.54 -65.53
C GLN A 765 8.78 14.84 -65.81
N VAL A 766 8.03 15.93 -65.78
CA VAL A 766 8.53 17.29 -65.97
C VAL A 766 9.06 17.83 -64.61
N LYS A 767 10.14 18.62 -64.60
CA LYS A 767 10.77 19.22 -63.40
C LYS A 767 9.75 19.86 -62.45
N THR A 768 8.82 20.66 -63.00
CA THR A 768 7.79 21.31 -62.22
C THR A 768 6.90 20.33 -61.48
N SER A 769 6.52 19.22 -62.09
CA SER A 769 5.71 18.20 -61.47
C SER A 769 6.48 17.44 -60.37
N VAL A 770 7.74 17.05 -60.64
CA VAL A 770 8.59 16.37 -59.66
C VAL A 770 8.82 17.21 -58.41
N MET A 771 9.09 18.51 -58.54
CA MET A 771 9.28 19.44 -57.43
C MET A 771 8.00 19.66 -56.67
N SER A 772 6.85 19.79 -57.35
CA SER A 772 5.54 19.89 -56.71
C SER A 772 5.18 18.64 -55.92
N ASP A 773 5.44 17.49 -56.47
CA ASP A 773 5.16 16.20 -55.82
C ASP A 773 6.08 15.96 -54.62
N LEU A 774 7.37 16.36 -54.73
CA LEU A 774 8.31 16.29 -53.59
C LEU A 774 7.87 17.24 -52.45
N GLU A 775 7.37 18.44 -52.79
CA GLU A 775 6.85 19.37 -51.80
C GLU A 775 5.56 18.83 -51.11
N THR A 776 4.74 18.13 -51.86
CA THR A 776 3.53 17.47 -51.34
C THR A 776 3.93 16.31 -50.40
N LEU A 777 4.86 15.47 -50.78
CA LEU A 777 5.34 14.37 -49.98
C LEU A 777 6.11 14.82 -48.74
N ARG A 778 6.81 15.96 -48.81
CA ARG A 778 7.51 16.55 -47.66
C ARG A 778 6.55 16.97 -46.52
N LYS A 779 5.32 17.32 -46.87
CA LYS A 779 4.28 17.70 -45.89
C LYS A 779 3.63 16.52 -45.19
N GLU A 780 3.79 15.33 -45.73
CA GLU A 780 3.31 14.12 -45.08
C GLU A 780 4.19 13.82 -43.87
N PRO A 781 3.63 13.30 -42.77
CA PRO A 781 4.41 12.94 -41.58
C PRO A 781 5.45 11.85 -41.88
N PHE A 782 5.12 10.94 -42.77
CA PHE A 782 6.01 9.93 -43.34
C PHE A 782 5.56 9.49 -44.73
N VAL A 783 6.49 9.00 -45.53
CA VAL A 783 6.28 8.52 -46.89
C VAL A 783 6.89 7.13 -47.06
N LEU A 784 6.41 6.40 -48.05
CA LEU A 784 6.97 5.08 -48.38
C LEU A 784 8.13 5.27 -49.37
N LEU A 785 9.33 4.89 -48.96
CA LEU A 785 10.51 4.80 -49.79
C LEU A 785 10.69 3.35 -50.28
N GLN A 786 10.85 3.14 -51.59
CA GLN A 786 11.39 1.94 -52.13
C GLN A 786 12.85 2.22 -52.52
N ASP A 787 13.77 1.56 -51.88
CA ASP A 787 15.19 1.73 -52.07
C ASP A 787 15.70 1.04 -53.37
N PRO A 788 16.98 1.20 -53.77
CA PRO A 788 17.52 0.58 -54.98
C PRO A 788 17.49 -0.96 -54.97
N ASP A 789 17.43 -1.56 -53.81
CA ASP A 789 17.37 -3.03 -53.65
C ASP A 789 15.94 -3.54 -53.73
N GLY A 790 14.96 -2.65 -53.86
CA GLY A 790 13.54 -2.96 -53.92
C GLY A 790 12.84 -3.10 -52.56
N SER A 791 13.55 -2.91 -51.47
CA SER A 791 12.98 -2.91 -50.10
C SER A 791 12.15 -1.67 -49.86
N SER A 792 11.08 -1.81 -49.08
CA SER A 792 10.18 -0.70 -48.76
C SER A 792 10.32 -0.28 -47.32
N HIS A 793 10.47 1.05 -47.10
CA HIS A 793 10.67 1.65 -45.78
C HIS A 793 9.77 2.88 -45.61
N TYR A 794 9.20 3.02 -44.42
CA TYR A 794 8.56 4.28 -44.06
C TYR A 794 9.63 5.29 -43.62
N VAL A 795 9.63 6.47 -44.23
CA VAL A 795 10.66 7.48 -43.98
C VAL A 795 10.09 8.87 -43.82
N ASN A 796 10.72 9.69 -42.96
CA ASN A 796 10.51 11.14 -42.95
C ASN A 796 11.38 11.77 -44.03
N LEU A 797 10.76 12.47 -44.97
CA LEU A 797 11.44 13.06 -46.13
C LEU A 797 11.78 14.53 -45.87
N ARG A 798 13.08 14.85 -46.02
CA ARG A 798 13.58 16.23 -46.12
C ARG A 798 14.40 16.38 -47.36
N TYR A 799 14.37 17.55 -47.99
CA TYR A 799 15.23 17.82 -49.13
C TYR A 799 15.70 19.26 -49.14
N THR A 800 16.86 19.46 -49.80
CA THR A 800 17.40 20.76 -50.15
C THR A 800 17.66 20.78 -51.69
N ASP A 801 17.34 21.85 -52.35
CA ASP A 801 17.63 22.03 -53.75
C ASP A 801 18.75 23.03 -53.98
N SER A 802 19.62 22.74 -54.93
CA SER A 802 20.64 23.66 -55.40
C SER A 802 20.58 23.81 -56.92
N MET A 803 20.62 25.02 -57.42
CA MET A 803 20.69 25.24 -58.84
C MET A 803 22.12 24.92 -59.35
N ILE A 804 22.18 24.07 -60.37
CA ILE A 804 23.44 23.89 -61.13
C ILE A 804 23.30 24.74 -62.38
N SER A 805 24.06 25.79 -62.48
CA SER A 805 24.29 26.51 -63.75
C SER A 805 25.35 25.73 -64.53
N SER A 806 24.97 24.80 -65.41
CA SER A 806 25.92 24.28 -66.39
C SER A 806 26.09 25.34 -67.47
N ARG A 807 27.20 26.05 -67.55
CA ARG A 807 27.66 26.78 -68.74
C ARG A 807 28.00 25.74 -69.80
N VAL A 808 27.00 25.37 -70.58
CA VAL A 808 27.28 24.67 -71.84
C VAL A 808 27.58 25.74 -72.87
N TYR A 809 28.83 25.88 -73.27
CA TYR A 809 29.20 26.63 -74.49
C TYR A 809 28.66 25.91 -75.70
N SER A 810 27.50 26.32 -76.14
CA SER A 810 26.89 25.89 -77.36
C SER A 810 26.71 27.09 -78.24
N THR A 811 27.29 27.07 -79.49
CA THR A 811 27.24 28.09 -80.52
C THR A 811 25.87 28.17 -81.18
N ARG A 812 24.84 27.57 -80.69
CA ARG A 812 23.46 27.70 -81.12
C ARG A 812 22.57 28.07 -79.92
N ASN A 813 21.73 29.10 -80.13
CA ASN A 813 20.76 29.64 -79.27
C ASN A 813 19.84 28.55 -78.66
N VAL A 814 20.32 27.86 -77.67
CA VAL A 814 19.51 26.92 -76.88
C VAL A 814 19.47 27.49 -75.47
N ALA A 815 18.27 27.73 -74.95
CA ALA A 815 18.08 28.19 -73.57
C ALA A 815 18.88 27.33 -72.58
N PRO A 816 19.55 27.95 -71.60
CA PRO A 816 20.37 27.18 -70.65
C PRO A 816 19.54 26.16 -69.91
N ASP A 817 20.08 24.91 -69.88
CA ASP A 817 19.44 23.84 -69.18
C ASP A 817 19.44 24.12 -67.66
N GLN A 818 18.29 24.52 -67.14
CA GLN A 818 18.10 24.76 -65.70
C GLN A 818 17.89 23.45 -64.98
N SER A 819 18.96 22.69 -64.81
CA SER A 819 18.94 21.48 -63.98
C SER A 819 19.08 21.89 -62.50
N ARG A 820 18.37 21.15 -61.63
CA ARG A 820 18.56 21.25 -60.16
C ARG A 820 19.10 19.95 -59.66
N LEU A 821 20.02 20.02 -58.72
CA LEU A 821 20.37 18.90 -57.86
C LEU A 821 19.52 18.99 -56.61
N VAL A 822 18.79 17.94 -56.34
CA VAL A 822 18.02 17.80 -55.12
C VAL A 822 18.70 16.78 -54.24
N THR A 823 19.12 17.21 -53.06
CA THR A 823 19.63 16.32 -52.01
C THR A 823 18.50 16.00 -51.10
N MET A 824 18.13 14.77 -51.04
CA MET A 824 17.08 14.27 -50.13
C MET A 824 17.72 13.53 -48.96
N THR A 825 17.24 13.81 -47.78
CA THR A 825 17.55 13.07 -46.56
C THR A 825 16.28 12.37 -46.10
N MET A 826 16.34 11.07 -45.95
CA MET A 826 15.24 10.22 -45.54
C MET A 826 15.65 9.46 -44.30
N THR A 827 14.90 9.63 -43.23
CA THR A 827 15.14 8.94 -41.96
C THR A 827 14.06 7.89 -41.77
N GLU A 828 14.44 6.66 -41.51
CA GLU A 828 13.51 5.54 -41.27
C GLU A 828 12.58 5.86 -40.10
N VAL A 829 11.29 5.61 -40.29
CA VAL A 829 10.29 5.60 -39.24
C VAL A 829 9.88 4.15 -39.05
N LYS A 830 10.28 3.55 -37.95
CA LYS A 830 9.80 2.20 -37.61
C LYS A 830 8.39 2.31 -37.08
N THR A 831 7.46 1.72 -37.78
CA THR A 831 6.15 1.37 -37.25
C THR A 831 6.33 0.09 -36.45
N THR A 832 6.14 0.15 -35.14
CA THR A 832 6.14 -1.02 -34.23
C THR A 832 5.08 -2.01 -34.63
#